data_1647f0697591745d08741ca1744c17e5
#
_entry.id   1647f0697591745d08741ca1744c17e5
#
_cell.length_a   1.000
_cell.length_b   1.000
_cell.length_c   1.000
_cell.angle_alpha   90.00
_cell.angle_beta   90.00
_cell.angle_gamma   90.00
#
_symmetry.space_group_name_H-M   'P 1'
#
loop_
_entity.id
_entity.type
_entity.pdbx_description
1 polymer ?
#
loop_
_entity_poly.entity_id
_entity_poly.type
_entity_poly.pdbx_seq_one_letter_code
_entity_poly.pdbx_strand_id
1 'polypeptide(L)'
;VNIACIGGGPAGLYLGILVKRRAPEHEVVVYERNRPADTFGFGVVFSDATLGHLAVADPESHAEITSRFARWDDIEVHVGGEVLRSTGHGFCGIERKALLQILQARAAALGVRVVFEREIRSLAELAAAGAAPDVIVACDGVASWVRDALAGELAPAVDVRPNKFVWLGCTVPYRAFTFVFKPTPHGLFRVHAYRYHERGSTFIVECREDTWRRAGLAGADEDATVAILEAIFADELAGHRLIKNRSIWRSFPTVRCGRWHAGNAVLMGDAAHTAHFSIGSGTKLAMEDAIALADELLGAREVEAALAAYEARRRPEVEALQAAAQASLEWFEGTERYLAMAPVQFTYSLMTRSLRVSHASVARRDPHLARGVERLLAASVGVAGDPPPPTALPLVLGDRRARDRIAVDPRAVVGAPGAAGGAMAASALLEAAQSGAGLVVTTHLATGAAGSPGAAGPGLGSDEDAAAWQRAVDRIHDCGALIIARLELPAVASIREHRLATAVQRAARAGFDAVLLDPYGPTPAGPPATPEPPEAPGPLEVLEHLPAAVAAARAAWRAGGWVAAAVRDSPRTRAAVLGHAAQLVRAGADLLWVSAPGDAAHGARLAAAPLADRLRNELGVATAIECGDALLPDLDAAIGAGRADLVVVGQRPDGARRTA
;
A
#
# COMPACT_ATOMS: atom_id res chain seq x y z
N VAL A 1 -31.70 -25.14 -6.65
CA VAL A 1 -30.46 -24.82 -7.40
C VAL A 1 -29.40 -25.86 -7.04
N ASN A 2 -28.74 -26.41 -8.08
CA ASN A 2 -27.64 -27.36 -7.94
C ASN A 2 -26.31 -26.59 -8.02
N ILE A 3 -25.52 -26.59 -6.94
CA ILE A 3 -24.27 -25.84 -6.82
C ILE A 3 -23.11 -26.83 -6.79
N ALA A 4 -22.15 -26.67 -7.69
CA ALA A 4 -20.89 -27.42 -7.69
C ALA A 4 -19.72 -26.50 -7.25
N CYS A 5 -19.14 -26.78 -6.09
CA CYS A 5 -17.95 -26.10 -5.61
C CYS A 5 -16.71 -26.90 -6.00
N ILE A 6 -15.79 -26.27 -6.72
CA ILE A 6 -14.50 -26.86 -7.10
C ILE A 6 -13.46 -26.39 -6.08
N GLY A 7 -13.12 -27.27 -5.13
CA GLY A 7 -12.22 -27.02 -4.00
C GLY A 7 -12.91 -27.12 -2.64
N GLY A 8 -12.40 -27.98 -1.77
CA GLY A 8 -12.87 -28.20 -0.39
C GLY A 8 -12.09 -27.37 0.66
N GLY A 9 -11.60 -26.21 0.26
CA GLY A 9 -11.04 -25.23 1.18
C GLY A 9 -12.09 -24.50 2.01
N PRO A 10 -11.68 -23.53 2.88
CA PRO A 10 -12.62 -22.78 3.71
C PRO A 10 -13.74 -22.11 2.93
N ALA A 11 -13.47 -21.59 1.72
CA ALA A 11 -14.44 -20.93 0.85
C ALA A 11 -15.58 -21.87 0.43
N GLY A 12 -15.25 -23.00 -0.20
CA GLY A 12 -16.25 -23.93 -0.73
C GLY A 12 -17.05 -24.63 0.34
N LEU A 13 -16.37 -25.07 1.44
CA LEU A 13 -17.07 -25.67 2.57
C LEU A 13 -18.02 -24.70 3.24
N TYR A 14 -17.57 -23.43 3.47
CA TYR A 14 -18.39 -22.43 4.16
C TYR A 14 -19.58 -21.98 3.31
N LEU A 15 -19.41 -21.83 2.00
CA LEU A 15 -20.54 -21.61 1.09
C LEU A 15 -21.58 -22.73 1.19
N GLY A 16 -21.14 -23.99 1.13
CA GLY A 16 -22.02 -25.14 1.26
C GLY A 16 -22.80 -25.13 2.60
N ILE A 17 -22.12 -24.83 3.70
CA ILE A 17 -22.74 -24.68 5.03
C ILE A 17 -23.83 -23.61 5.00
N LEU A 18 -23.51 -22.41 4.50
CA LEU A 18 -24.44 -21.28 4.50
C LEU A 18 -25.69 -21.52 3.64
N VAL A 19 -25.50 -22.11 2.46
CA VAL A 19 -26.62 -22.46 1.57
C VAL A 19 -27.50 -23.53 2.22
N LYS A 20 -26.93 -24.65 2.67
CA LYS A 20 -27.71 -25.75 3.24
C LYS A 20 -28.39 -25.38 4.56
N ARG A 21 -27.77 -24.50 5.35
CA ARG A 21 -28.37 -23.98 6.58
C ARG A 21 -29.64 -23.16 6.34
N ARG A 22 -29.66 -22.38 5.24
CA ARG A 22 -30.73 -21.41 4.94
C ARG A 22 -31.79 -21.96 3.96
N ALA A 23 -31.36 -22.84 3.07
CA ALA A 23 -32.19 -23.45 2.03
C ALA A 23 -31.78 -24.92 1.84
N PRO A 24 -32.19 -25.83 2.75
CA PRO A 24 -31.78 -27.24 2.75
C PRO A 24 -32.22 -28.01 1.50
N GLU A 25 -33.19 -27.50 0.75
CA GLU A 25 -33.64 -28.04 -0.52
C GLU A 25 -32.65 -27.90 -1.68
N HIS A 26 -31.69 -27.00 -1.58
CA HIS A 26 -30.66 -26.83 -2.60
C HIS A 26 -29.62 -27.95 -2.51
N GLU A 27 -29.19 -28.42 -3.68
CA GLU A 27 -28.12 -29.41 -3.79
C GLU A 27 -26.75 -28.72 -3.83
N VAL A 28 -25.86 -29.07 -2.89
CA VAL A 28 -24.49 -28.56 -2.87
C VAL A 28 -23.51 -29.71 -2.86
N VAL A 29 -22.64 -29.75 -3.89
CA VAL A 29 -21.56 -30.74 -4.00
C VAL A 29 -20.22 -30.00 -4.00
N VAL A 30 -19.33 -30.40 -3.08
CA VAL A 30 -17.97 -29.89 -3.00
C VAL A 30 -17.00 -30.96 -3.45
N TYR A 31 -16.24 -30.70 -4.50
CA TYR A 31 -15.20 -31.60 -5.00
C TYR A 31 -13.82 -31.19 -4.44
N GLU A 32 -13.16 -32.11 -3.74
CA GLU A 32 -11.83 -31.88 -3.16
C GLU A 32 -10.85 -32.95 -3.63
N ARG A 33 -9.71 -32.51 -4.18
CA ARG A 33 -8.68 -33.41 -4.71
C ARG A 33 -7.88 -34.15 -3.63
N ASN A 34 -7.79 -33.59 -2.43
CA ASN A 34 -7.03 -34.15 -1.33
C ASN A 34 -7.92 -35.03 -0.45
N ARG A 35 -7.28 -35.75 0.49
CA ARG A 35 -7.97 -36.49 1.56
C ARG A 35 -8.52 -35.53 2.63
N PRO A 36 -9.52 -35.93 3.40
CA PRO A 36 -10.10 -35.09 4.45
C PRO A 36 -9.10 -34.55 5.46
N ALA A 37 -8.06 -35.32 5.77
CA ALA A 37 -7.03 -34.96 6.76
C ALA A 37 -5.85 -34.16 6.19
N ASP A 38 -5.77 -34.05 4.86
CA ASP A 38 -4.65 -33.36 4.20
C ASP A 38 -4.83 -31.85 4.26
N THR A 39 -3.77 -31.15 4.64
CA THR A 39 -3.71 -29.70 4.63
C THR A 39 -2.31 -29.21 4.37
N PHE A 40 -2.18 -27.94 3.92
CA PHE A 40 -0.91 -27.26 3.75
C PHE A 40 -0.77 -26.17 4.80
N GLY A 41 0.49 -25.87 5.20
CA GLY A 41 0.77 -24.86 6.20
C GLY A 41 0.32 -25.29 7.59
N PHE A 42 0.26 -24.35 8.52
CA PHE A 42 0.10 -24.64 9.95
C PHE A 42 -1.04 -23.85 10.56
N GLY A 43 -0.84 -22.56 10.84
CA GLY A 43 -1.83 -21.72 11.48
C GLY A 43 -2.51 -20.74 10.53
N VAL A 44 -3.72 -20.33 10.89
CA VAL A 44 -4.47 -19.24 10.27
C VAL A 44 -4.73 -18.17 11.33
N VAL A 45 -4.54 -16.90 10.97
CA VAL A 45 -4.79 -15.74 11.85
C VAL A 45 -6.10 -15.08 11.49
N PHE A 46 -6.85 -14.69 12.52
CA PHE A 46 -8.05 -13.86 12.40
C PHE A 46 -7.91 -12.61 13.27
N SER A 47 -8.61 -11.55 12.89
CA SER A 47 -8.82 -10.36 13.72
C SER A 47 -10.26 -10.31 14.22
N ASP A 48 -10.50 -9.63 15.33
CA ASP A 48 -11.82 -9.55 15.95
C ASP A 48 -12.91 -9.01 15.01
N ALA A 49 -12.56 -8.08 14.12
CA ALA A 49 -13.52 -7.53 13.13
C ALA A 49 -14.08 -8.60 12.17
N THR A 50 -13.29 -9.65 11.86
CA THR A 50 -13.71 -10.74 10.97
C THR A 50 -14.74 -11.64 11.62
N LEU A 51 -14.59 -11.86 12.92
CA LEU A 51 -15.38 -12.81 13.67
C LEU A 51 -16.84 -12.39 13.79
N GLY A 52 -17.11 -11.08 13.74
CA GLY A 52 -18.48 -10.57 13.77
C GLY A 52 -19.34 -11.04 12.60
N HIS A 53 -18.81 -11.05 11.38
CA HIS A 53 -19.54 -11.54 10.19
C HIS A 53 -19.84 -13.04 10.28
N LEU A 54 -18.88 -13.83 10.75
CA LEU A 54 -19.03 -15.28 10.95
C LEU A 54 -20.07 -15.60 12.03
N ALA A 55 -20.08 -14.85 13.13
CA ALA A 55 -21.05 -15.02 14.22
C ALA A 55 -22.50 -14.83 13.76
N VAL A 56 -22.73 -13.91 12.83
CA VAL A 56 -24.06 -13.66 12.24
C VAL A 56 -24.41 -14.74 11.22
N ALA A 57 -23.46 -15.09 10.35
CA ALA A 57 -23.71 -15.98 9.23
C ALA A 57 -23.94 -17.45 9.66
N ASP A 58 -23.10 -18.00 10.56
CA ASP A 58 -23.29 -19.32 11.18
C ASP A 58 -22.72 -19.34 12.61
N PRO A 59 -23.58 -19.06 13.64
CA PRO A 59 -23.18 -19.02 15.04
C PRO A 59 -22.51 -20.31 15.54
N GLU A 60 -22.92 -21.48 15.02
CA GLU A 60 -22.37 -22.75 15.46
C GLU A 60 -20.92 -22.93 14.97
N SER A 61 -20.64 -22.71 13.69
CA SER A 61 -19.25 -22.71 13.19
C SER A 61 -18.41 -21.66 13.93
N HIS A 62 -18.95 -20.46 14.14
CA HIS A 62 -18.25 -19.40 14.87
C HIS A 62 -17.89 -19.84 16.30
N ALA A 63 -18.83 -20.42 17.05
CA ALA A 63 -18.59 -20.87 18.42
C ALA A 63 -17.51 -21.96 18.49
N GLU A 64 -17.57 -22.95 17.60
CA GLU A 64 -16.58 -24.04 17.55
C GLU A 64 -15.19 -23.54 17.13
N ILE A 65 -15.11 -22.66 16.14
CA ILE A 65 -13.85 -22.05 15.68
C ILE A 65 -13.23 -21.24 16.81
N THR A 66 -14.00 -20.36 17.46
CA THR A 66 -13.50 -19.46 18.50
C THR A 66 -13.11 -20.16 19.78
N SER A 67 -13.72 -21.33 20.07
CA SER A 67 -13.34 -22.18 21.21
C SER A 67 -11.91 -22.74 21.13
N ARG A 68 -11.35 -22.82 19.91
CA ARG A 68 -10.02 -23.37 19.63
C ARG A 68 -8.94 -22.33 19.39
N PHE A 69 -9.26 -21.05 19.56
CA PHE A 69 -8.29 -19.99 19.30
C PHE A 69 -7.17 -19.93 20.34
N ALA A 70 -5.94 -19.86 19.83
CA ALA A 70 -4.86 -19.23 20.56
C ALA A 70 -4.98 -17.70 20.41
N ARG A 71 -4.98 -16.96 21.53
CA ARG A 71 -5.15 -15.49 21.53
C ARG A 71 -3.87 -14.80 21.97
N TRP A 72 -3.59 -13.63 21.41
CA TRP A 72 -2.50 -12.75 21.84
C TRP A 72 -2.79 -11.33 21.41
N ASP A 73 -2.18 -10.38 22.10
CA ASP A 73 -2.45 -8.95 21.94
C ASP A 73 -1.23 -8.20 21.40
N ASP A 74 -0.07 -8.80 21.54
CA ASP A 74 1.21 -8.19 21.28
C ASP A 74 1.77 -8.57 19.90
N ILE A 75 2.55 -7.62 19.35
CA ILE A 75 3.49 -7.86 18.25
C ILE A 75 4.90 -7.63 18.77
N GLU A 76 5.80 -8.58 18.56
CA GLU A 76 7.23 -8.42 18.82
C GLU A 76 8.01 -8.25 17.52
N VAL A 77 8.95 -7.30 17.52
CA VAL A 77 9.80 -6.98 16.36
C VAL A 77 11.25 -7.10 16.78
N HIS A 78 11.94 -8.10 16.24
CA HIS A 78 13.37 -8.33 16.45
C HIS A 78 14.14 -7.69 15.29
N VAL A 79 14.84 -6.59 15.56
CA VAL A 79 15.60 -5.83 14.56
C VAL A 79 16.80 -5.14 15.19
N GLY A 80 17.95 -5.16 14.52
CA GLY A 80 19.15 -4.46 14.98
C GLY A 80 19.70 -4.94 16.34
N GLY A 81 19.40 -6.17 16.74
CA GLY A 81 19.79 -6.72 18.06
C GLY A 81 18.84 -6.33 19.20
N GLU A 82 17.80 -5.58 18.92
CA GLU A 82 16.76 -5.17 19.87
C GLU A 82 15.45 -5.92 19.65
N VAL A 83 14.65 -6.03 20.71
CA VAL A 83 13.28 -6.56 20.67
C VAL A 83 12.33 -5.49 21.13
N LEU A 84 11.49 -5.00 20.20
CA LEU A 84 10.44 -4.05 20.54
C LEU A 84 9.11 -4.76 20.58
N ARG A 85 8.29 -4.43 21.59
CA ARG A 85 6.94 -4.97 21.74
C ARG A 85 5.91 -3.86 21.56
N SER A 86 4.94 -4.09 20.70
CA SER A 86 3.76 -3.25 20.52
C SER A 86 2.52 -4.04 20.95
N THR A 87 1.58 -3.40 21.64
CA THR A 87 0.41 -4.03 22.25
C THR A 87 -0.92 -3.52 21.67
N GLY A 88 -2.04 -4.10 22.07
CA GLY A 88 -3.39 -3.64 21.70
C GLY A 88 -3.84 -4.05 20.29
N HIS A 89 -3.30 -5.12 19.73
CA HIS A 89 -3.59 -5.54 18.36
C HIS A 89 -4.75 -6.53 18.22
N GLY A 90 -5.04 -7.35 19.24
CA GLY A 90 -6.18 -8.25 19.27
C GLY A 90 -6.15 -9.31 18.16
N PHE A 91 -5.22 -10.27 18.23
CA PHE A 91 -5.12 -11.37 17.28
C PHE A 91 -5.56 -12.70 17.87
N CYS A 92 -6.04 -13.58 17.00
CA CYS A 92 -6.26 -14.98 17.33
C CYS A 92 -5.81 -15.88 16.18
N GLY A 93 -5.34 -17.06 16.53
CA GLY A 93 -4.90 -18.07 15.58
C GLY A 93 -5.52 -19.42 15.87
N ILE A 94 -5.73 -20.18 14.81
CA ILE A 94 -6.20 -21.56 14.87
C ILE A 94 -5.35 -22.45 13.97
N GLU A 95 -5.17 -23.69 14.34
CA GLU A 95 -4.58 -24.68 13.44
C GLU A 95 -5.42 -24.82 12.18
N ARG A 96 -4.81 -24.70 11.00
CA ARG A 96 -5.51 -24.80 9.72
C ARG A 96 -6.25 -26.12 9.56
N LYS A 97 -5.67 -27.22 10.06
CA LYS A 97 -6.29 -28.54 10.06
C LYS A 97 -7.55 -28.56 10.92
N ALA A 98 -7.51 -27.99 12.11
CA ALA A 98 -8.65 -27.90 13.00
C ALA A 98 -9.79 -27.08 12.37
N LEU A 99 -9.47 -25.93 11.74
CA LEU A 99 -10.45 -25.13 11.02
C LEU A 99 -11.16 -25.94 9.93
N LEU A 100 -10.39 -26.66 9.08
CA LEU A 100 -10.98 -27.49 8.03
C LEU A 100 -11.85 -28.61 8.59
N GLN A 101 -11.41 -29.28 9.67
CA GLN A 101 -12.19 -30.33 10.31
C GLN A 101 -13.53 -29.82 10.88
N ILE A 102 -13.53 -28.62 11.48
CA ILE A 102 -14.76 -27.98 11.96
C ILE A 102 -15.72 -27.74 10.79
N LEU A 103 -15.23 -27.13 9.71
CA LEU A 103 -16.04 -26.84 8.53
C LEU A 103 -16.54 -28.11 7.84
N GLN A 104 -15.72 -29.17 7.73
CA GLN A 104 -16.11 -30.47 7.18
C GLN A 104 -17.20 -31.14 8.01
N ALA A 105 -17.04 -31.15 9.32
CA ALA A 105 -18.03 -31.74 10.24
C ALA A 105 -19.38 -30.97 10.15
N ARG A 106 -19.32 -29.63 10.13
CA ARG A 106 -20.52 -28.80 9.99
C ARG A 106 -21.20 -28.98 8.63
N ALA A 107 -20.43 -29.04 7.54
CA ALA A 107 -20.93 -29.29 6.20
C ALA A 107 -21.65 -30.65 6.12
N ALA A 108 -21.04 -31.70 6.67
CA ALA A 108 -21.65 -33.03 6.73
C ALA A 108 -22.95 -33.05 7.55
N ALA A 109 -22.99 -32.38 8.72
CA ALA A 109 -24.18 -32.29 9.56
C ALA A 109 -25.36 -31.58 8.86
N LEU A 110 -25.07 -30.66 7.95
CA LEU A 110 -26.10 -29.95 7.15
C LEU A 110 -26.44 -30.62 5.83
N GLY A 111 -25.82 -31.76 5.52
CA GLY A 111 -26.09 -32.51 4.28
C GLY A 111 -25.40 -31.94 3.04
N VAL A 112 -24.30 -31.19 3.19
CA VAL A 112 -23.42 -30.85 2.08
C VAL A 112 -22.68 -32.11 1.61
N ARG A 113 -22.76 -32.43 0.33
CA ARG A 113 -22.06 -33.58 -0.23
C ARG A 113 -20.61 -33.20 -0.55
N VAL A 114 -19.65 -33.65 0.26
CA VAL A 114 -18.22 -33.45 0.02
C VAL A 114 -17.63 -34.72 -0.60
N VAL A 115 -17.03 -34.59 -1.79
CA VAL A 115 -16.41 -35.70 -2.53
C VAL A 115 -14.90 -35.49 -2.50
N PHE A 116 -14.22 -36.20 -1.58
CA PHE A 116 -12.77 -36.17 -1.45
C PHE A 116 -12.06 -37.07 -2.46
N GLU A 117 -10.77 -36.82 -2.66
CA GLU A 117 -9.90 -37.54 -3.61
C GLU A 117 -10.47 -37.49 -5.05
N ARG A 118 -11.24 -36.42 -5.33
CA ARG A 118 -11.84 -36.17 -6.63
C ARG A 118 -11.38 -34.81 -7.18
N GLU A 119 -10.37 -34.85 -8.02
CA GLU A 119 -9.93 -33.69 -8.76
C GLU A 119 -10.81 -33.51 -10.03
N ILE A 120 -11.39 -32.34 -10.19
CA ILE A 120 -12.08 -31.92 -11.41
C ILE A 120 -11.15 -31.00 -12.16
N ARG A 121 -10.83 -31.32 -13.42
CA ARG A 121 -9.86 -30.60 -14.26
C ARG A 121 -10.45 -29.93 -15.48
N SER A 122 -11.75 -30.16 -15.75
CA SER A 122 -12.45 -29.56 -16.88
C SER A 122 -13.96 -29.49 -16.64
N LEU A 123 -14.62 -28.62 -17.38
CA LEU A 123 -16.08 -28.55 -17.39
C LEU A 123 -16.72 -29.86 -17.88
N ALA A 124 -16.05 -30.56 -18.81
CA ALA A 124 -16.52 -31.86 -19.30
C ALA A 124 -16.48 -32.95 -18.20
N GLU A 125 -15.42 -32.99 -17.39
CA GLU A 125 -15.35 -33.89 -16.22
C GLU A 125 -16.41 -33.56 -15.18
N LEU A 126 -16.70 -32.28 -14.97
CA LEU A 126 -17.75 -31.84 -14.06
C LEU A 126 -19.12 -32.28 -14.54
N ALA A 127 -19.42 -32.12 -15.82
CA ALA A 127 -20.67 -32.59 -16.45
C ALA A 127 -20.82 -34.12 -16.36
N ALA A 128 -19.72 -34.87 -16.51
CA ALA A 128 -19.71 -36.32 -16.39
C ALA A 128 -19.86 -36.81 -14.93
N ALA A 129 -19.59 -35.99 -13.94
CA ALA A 129 -19.67 -36.33 -12.51
C ALA A 129 -21.10 -36.30 -11.94
N GLY A 130 -22.09 -35.79 -12.68
CA GLY A 130 -23.49 -35.70 -12.27
C GLY A 130 -24.34 -34.84 -13.20
N ALA A 131 -25.54 -34.45 -12.78
CA ALA A 131 -26.35 -33.49 -13.49
C ALA A 131 -25.60 -32.16 -13.64
N ALA A 132 -25.75 -31.48 -14.77
CA ALA A 132 -25.12 -30.18 -15.00
C ALA A 132 -25.53 -29.19 -13.89
N PRO A 133 -24.57 -28.58 -13.16
CA PRO A 133 -24.89 -27.67 -12.07
C PRO A 133 -25.48 -26.36 -12.62
N ASP A 134 -26.42 -25.79 -11.88
CA ASP A 134 -26.95 -24.45 -12.17
C ASP A 134 -25.87 -23.37 -11.89
N VAL A 135 -24.99 -23.63 -10.90
CA VAL A 135 -23.88 -22.73 -10.53
C VAL A 135 -22.60 -23.54 -10.33
N ILE A 136 -21.52 -23.08 -10.96
CA ILE A 136 -20.15 -23.58 -10.76
C ILE A 136 -19.38 -22.54 -9.94
N VAL A 137 -18.93 -22.93 -8.74
CA VAL A 137 -18.15 -22.06 -7.87
C VAL A 137 -16.70 -22.51 -7.89
N ALA A 138 -15.83 -21.72 -8.50
CA ALA A 138 -14.40 -21.95 -8.50
C ALA A 138 -13.79 -21.42 -7.19
N CYS A 139 -13.45 -22.33 -6.28
CA CYS A 139 -12.74 -22.10 -5.02
C CYS A 139 -11.54 -23.05 -4.90
N ASP A 140 -10.93 -23.39 -6.05
CA ASP A 140 -9.80 -24.29 -6.27
C ASP A 140 -8.44 -23.62 -6.01
N GLY A 141 -8.47 -22.39 -5.50
CA GLY A 141 -7.30 -21.70 -5.00
C GLY A 141 -6.49 -20.96 -6.07
N VAL A 142 -5.29 -20.59 -5.73
CA VAL A 142 -4.42 -19.73 -6.55
C VAL A 142 -4.10 -20.30 -7.94
N ALA A 143 -4.07 -21.61 -8.09
CA ALA A 143 -3.85 -22.31 -9.35
C ALA A 143 -5.18 -22.76 -9.98
N SER A 144 -6.20 -21.92 -9.96
CA SER A 144 -7.54 -22.21 -10.45
C SER A 144 -7.56 -22.54 -11.93
N TRP A 145 -7.92 -23.79 -12.25
CA TRP A 145 -8.12 -24.20 -13.64
C TRP A 145 -9.40 -23.60 -14.24
N VAL A 146 -10.42 -23.32 -13.41
CA VAL A 146 -11.67 -22.68 -13.89
C VAL A 146 -11.39 -21.26 -14.38
N ARG A 147 -10.62 -20.48 -13.58
CA ARG A 147 -10.17 -19.16 -13.98
C ARG A 147 -9.41 -19.21 -15.30
N ASP A 148 -8.49 -20.16 -15.43
CA ASP A 148 -7.63 -20.28 -16.59
C ASP A 148 -8.43 -20.75 -17.84
N ALA A 149 -9.41 -21.64 -17.66
CA ALA A 149 -10.31 -22.08 -18.73
C ALA A 149 -11.23 -20.96 -19.25
N LEU A 150 -11.60 -20.01 -18.39
CA LEU A 150 -12.47 -18.87 -18.71
C LEU A 150 -11.67 -17.55 -18.80
N ALA A 151 -10.37 -17.62 -19.08
CA ALA A 151 -9.49 -16.46 -19.05
C ALA A 151 -9.90 -15.34 -20.02
N GLY A 152 -10.48 -15.69 -21.17
CA GLY A 152 -10.98 -14.72 -22.16
C GLY A 152 -12.09 -13.82 -21.63
N GLU A 153 -12.90 -14.31 -20.71
CA GLU A 153 -14.04 -13.60 -20.13
C GLU A 153 -13.70 -12.97 -18.78
N LEU A 154 -12.90 -13.65 -17.97
CA LEU A 154 -12.54 -13.24 -16.61
C LEU A 154 -11.34 -12.27 -16.57
N ALA A 155 -10.57 -12.19 -17.66
CA ALA A 155 -9.39 -11.32 -17.81
C ALA A 155 -8.45 -11.37 -16.59
N PRO A 156 -7.89 -12.54 -16.22
CA PRO A 156 -7.01 -12.66 -15.08
C PRO A 156 -5.67 -11.97 -15.32
N ALA A 157 -5.15 -11.32 -14.28
CA ALA A 157 -3.80 -10.80 -14.20
C ALA A 157 -3.09 -11.45 -13.01
N VAL A 158 -1.95 -12.09 -13.26
CA VAL A 158 -1.15 -12.77 -12.24
C VAL A 158 0.24 -12.13 -12.21
N ASP A 159 0.56 -11.48 -11.09
CA ASP A 159 1.87 -10.88 -10.83
C ASP A 159 2.64 -11.75 -9.82
N VAL A 160 3.66 -12.47 -10.31
CA VAL A 160 4.50 -13.32 -9.46
C VAL A 160 5.61 -12.48 -8.83
N ARG A 161 5.57 -12.37 -7.51
CA ARG A 161 6.47 -11.50 -6.76
C ARG A 161 7.88 -12.09 -6.61
N PRO A 162 8.92 -11.23 -6.51
CA PRO A 162 10.32 -11.69 -6.54
C PRO A 162 10.76 -12.42 -5.26
N ASN A 163 10.19 -12.11 -4.09
CA ASN A 163 10.58 -12.75 -2.85
C ASN A 163 10.21 -14.24 -2.84
N LYS A 164 11.04 -15.04 -2.18
CA LYS A 164 10.81 -16.45 -1.89
C LYS A 164 10.35 -16.59 -0.45
N PHE A 165 9.38 -17.46 -0.23
CA PHE A 165 8.94 -17.81 1.13
C PHE A 165 8.73 -19.31 1.26
N VAL A 166 8.89 -19.81 2.48
CA VAL A 166 8.53 -21.16 2.89
C VAL A 166 7.68 -21.13 4.15
N TRP A 167 6.64 -21.94 4.17
CA TRP A 167 5.72 -22.03 5.30
C TRP A 167 6.06 -23.22 6.16
N LEU A 168 6.66 -22.95 7.31
CA LEU A 168 7.03 -23.95 8.31
C LEU A 168 6.19 -23.78 9.59
N GLY A 169 6.19 -24.81 10.41
CA GLY A 169 5.85 -24.72 11.82
C GLY A 169 7.10 -24.74 12.69
N CYS A 170 6.91 -24.46 13.97
CA CYS A 170 7.95 -24.69 14.98
C CYS A 170 7.35 -25.05 16.34
N THR A 171 8.18 -25.63 17.21
CA THR A 171 7.77 -25.98 18.57
C THR A 171 7.91 -24.84 19.59
N VAL A 172 8.36 -23.64 19.14
CA VAL A 172 8.40 -22.43 19.97
C VAL A 172 6.97 -21.95 20.25
N PRO A 173 6.53 -21.82 21.50
CA PRO A 173 5.21 -21.33 21.85
C PRO A 173 5.22 -19.77 21.90
N TYR A 174 5.34 -19.11 20.75
CA TYR A 174 5.37 -17.65 20.69
C TYR A 174 4.17 -17.03 21.43
N ARG A 175 4.43 -15.99 22.23
CA ARG A 175 3.40 -15.29 23.01
C ARG A 175 2.81 -14.09 22.29
N ALA A 176 3.46 -13.65 21.22
CA ALA A 176 3.11 -12.51 20.40
C ALA A 176 3.16 -12.90 18.92
N PHE A 177 2.60 -12.08 18.04
CA PHE A 177 2.97 -12.13 16.63
C PHE A 177 4.39 -11.61 16.50
N THR A 178 5.33 -12.46 16.14
CA THR A 178 6.75 -12.15 16.16
C THR A 178 7.30 -11.99 14.76
N PHE A 179 7.85 -10.80 14.50
CA PHE A 179 8.65 -10.54 13.30
C PHE A 179 10.14 -10.60 13.66
N VAL A 180 10.92 -11.32 12.87
CA VAL A 180 12.38 -11.33 13.00
C VAL A 180 12.99 -10.84 11.70
N PHE A 181 13.89 -9.86 11.79
CA PHE A 181 14.67 -9.34 10.67
C PHE A 181 16.14 -9.66 10.93
N LYS A 182 16.64 -10.73 10.31
CA LYS A 182 17.98 -11.27 10.58
C LYS A 182 18.91 -11.06 9.39
N PRO A 183 19.84 -10.09 9.45
CA PRO A 183 20.94 -9.99 8.49
C PRO A 183 21.87 -11.20 8.63
N THR A 184 22.27 -11.77 7.51
CA THR A 184 23.21 -12.89 7.43
C THR A 184 24.26 -12.61 6.34
N PRO A 185 25.36 -13.40 6.25
CA PRO A 185 26.29 -13.29 5.10
C PRO A 185 25.64 -13.53 3.73
N HIS A 186 24.48 -14.19 3.70
CA HIS A 186 23.72 -14.47 2.49
C HIS A 186 22.76 -13.33 2.09
N GLY A 187 22.43 -12.43 3.04
CA GLY A 187 21.44 -11.35 2.92
C GLY A 187 20.44 -11.38 4.07
N LEU A 188 19.37 -10.62 3.93
CA LEU A 188 18.34 -10.48 4.96
C LEU A 188 17.31 -11.62 4.87
N PHE A 189 17.10 -12.32 6.00
CA PHE A 189 15.96 -13.20 6.22
C PHE A 189 14.92 -12.52 7.10
N ARG A 190 13.66 -12.79 6.83
CA ARG A 190 12.50 -12.29 7.58
C ARG A 190 11.67 -13.46 8.07
N VAL A 191 11.18 -13.36 9.30
CA VAL A 191 10.28 -14.36 9.87
C VAL A 191 8.97 -13.72 10.27
N HIS A 192 7.88 -14.42 9.98
CA HIS A 192 6.54 -14.14 10.49
C HIS A 192 6.13 -15.35 11.34
N ALA A 193 6.17 -15.20 12.66
CA ALA A 193 5.85 -16.28 13.57
C ALA A 193 4.67 -15.92 14.46
N TYR A 194 3.77 -16.89 14.67
CA TYR A 194 2.61 -16.72 15.55
C TYR A 194 2.06 -18.07 15.99
N ARG A 195 1.55 -18.10 17.21
CA ARG A 195 0.99 -19.29 17.81
C ARG A 195 -0.37 -19.64 17.18
N TYR A 196 -0.59 -20.92 16.90
CA TYR A 196 -1.88 -21.45 16.47
C TYR A 196 -2.40 -22.55 17.42
N HIS A 197 -1.54 -23.04 18.31
CA HIS A 197 -1.81 -24.09 19.29
C HIS A 197 -0.91 -23.89 20.52
N GLU A 198 -1.25 -24.51 21.66
CA GLU A 198 -0.48 -24.34 22.90
C GLU A 198 1.01 -24.73 22.76
N ARG A 199 1.31 -25.70 21.90
CA ARG A 199 2.66 -26.26 21.71
C ARG A 199 3.24 -26.02 20.32
N GLY A 200 2.62 -25.18 19.51
CA GLY A 200 3.06 -24.99 18.13
C GLY A 200 2.76 -23.61 17.59
N SER A 201 3.68 -23.13 16.78
CA SER A 201 3.58 -21.86 16.09
C SER A 201 3.87 -22.03 14.61
N THR A 202 3.27 -21.18 13.79
CA THR A 202 3.68 -20.97 12.41
C THR A 202 5.03 -20.26 12.40
N PHE A 203 5.86 -20.57 11.43
CA PHE A 203 7.18 -19.97 11.22
C PHE A 203 7.40 -19.79 9.71
N ILE A 204 6.92 -18.68 9.16
CA ILE A 204 7.08 -18.37 7.74
C ILE A 204 8.42 -17.65 7.58
N VAL A 205 9.29 -18.20 6.74
CA VAL A 205 10.56 -17.56 6.39
C VAL A 205 10.44 -16.95 5.00
N GLU A 206 10.83 -15.69 4.88
CA GLU A 206 10.82 -14.95 3.64
C GLU A 206 12.19 -14.30 3.39
N CYS A 207 12.67 -14.32 2.14
CA CYS A 207 13.88 -13.63 1.72
C CYS A 207 13.83 -13.29 0.23
N ARG A 208 14.75 -12.43 -0.22
CA ARG A 208 14.93 -12.16 -1.65
C ARG A 208 15.44 -13.40 -2.38
N GLU A 209 15.14 -13.48 -3.67
CA GLU A 209 15.60 -14.62 -4.50
C GLU A 209 17.12 -14.78 -4.53
N ASP A 210 17.87 -13.68 -4.57
CA ASP A 210 19.33 -13.71 -4.55
C ASP A 210 19.88 -14.19 -3.19
N THR A 211 19.26 -13.82 -2.07
CA THR A 211 19.56 -14.34 -0.72
C THR A 211 19.28 -15.83 -0.64
N TRP A 212 18.11 -16.28 -1.14
CA TRP A 212 17.71 -17.67 -1.20
C TRP A 212 18.72 -18.54 -1.99
N ARG A 213 19.21 -18.04 -3.13
CA ARG A 213 20.24 -18.73 -3.94
C ARG A 213 21.59 -18.79 -3.22
N ARG A 214 22.06 -17.67 -2.64
CA ARG A 214 23.34 -17.62 -1.92
C ARG A 214 23.35 -18.51 -0.67
N ALA A 215 22.22 -18.68 -0.03
CA ALA A 215 22.06 -19.57 1.14
C ALA A 215 21.99 -21.07 0.76
N GLY A 216 22.07 -21.42 -0.52
CA GLY A 216 22.01 -22.82 -0.98
C GLY A 216 20.61 -23.44 -0.94
N LEU A 217 19.56 -22.62 -0.75
CA LEU A 217 18.17 -23.09 -0.60
C LEU A 217 17.51 -23.44 -1.93
N ALA A 218 18.06 -22.97 -3.07
CA ALA A 218 17.50 -23.19 -4.41
C ALA A 218 17.46 -24.66 -4.84
N GLY A 219 18.40 -25.49 -4.34
CA GLY A 219 18.46 -26.93 -4.62
C GLY A 219 18.14 -27.80 -3.42
N ALA A 220 17.74 -27.19 -2.29
CA ALA A 220 17.49 -27.90 -1.05
C ALA A 220 16.10 -28.57 -1.07
N ASP A 221 16.02 -29.82 -0.66
CA ASP A 221 14.76 -30.47 -0.32
C ASP A 221 14.20 -29.94 1.02
N GLU A 222 13.09 -30.50 1.49
CA GLU A 222 12.49 -30.05 2.75
C GLU A 222 13.39 -30.28 3.97
N ASP A 223 14.15 -31.38 4.02
CA ASP A 223 15.02 -31.69 5.16
C ASP A 223 16.26 -30.81 5.18
N ALA A 224 16.90 -30.61 4.03
CA ALA A 224 18.00 -29.66 3.88
C ALA A 224 17.56 -28.23 4.15
N THR A 225 16.36 -27.82 3.70
CA THR A 225 15.78 -26.51 4.01
C THR A 225 15.63 -26.32 5.52
N VAL A 226 15.06 -27.30 6.23
CA VAL A 226 14.90 -27.23 7.68
C VAL A 226 16.26 -27.12 8.38
N ALA A 227 17.23 -27.95 8.00
CA ALA A 227 18.57 -27.92 8.61
C ALA A 227 19.29 -26.56 8.42
N ILE A 228 19.22 -25.98 7.21
CA ILE A 228 19.81 -24.66 6.92
C ILE A 228 19.11 -23.58 7.76
N LEU A 229 17.78 -23.58 7.80
CA LEU A 229 17.03 -22.56 8.52
C LEU A 229 17.17 -22.71 10.05
N GLU A 230 17.24 -23.94 10.60
CA GLU A 230 17.54 -24.15 12.02
C GLU A 230 18.93 -23.63 12.40
N ALA A 231 19.92 -23.74 11.51
CA ALA A 231 21.24 -23.14 11.72
C ALA A 231 21.21 -21.61 11.66
N ILE A 232 20.48 -21.04 10.71
CA ILE A 232 20.32 -19.58 10.58
C ILE A 232 19.61 -18.99 11.80
N PHE A 233 18.55 -19.62 12.28
CA PHE A 233 17.69 -19.11 13.35
C PHE A 233 17.92 -19.81 14.70
N ALA A 234 19.12 -20.34 14.95
CA ALA A 234 19.43 -21.08 16.16
C ALA A 234 19.13 -20.30 17.45
N ASP A 235 19.43 -19.01 17.46
CA ASP A 235 19.18 -18.12 18.60
C ASP A 235 17.68 -17.93 18.84
N GLU A 236 16.92 -17.65 17.78
CA GLU A 236 15.48 -17.40 17.87
C GLU A 236 14.67 -18.67 18.15
N LEU A 237 15.18 -19.80 17.74
CA LEU A 237 14.59 -21.10 18.04
C LEU A 237 14.95 -21.60 19.45
N ALA A 238 16.05 -21.15 20.05
CA ALA A 238 16.47 -21.47 21.41
C ALA A 238 16.40 -22.98 21.74
N GLY A 239 16.86 -23.85 20.84
CA GLY A 239 16.83 -25.29 20.95
C GLY A 239 15.52 -25.97 20.52
N HIS A 240 14.51 -25.21 20.14
CA HIS A 240 13.29 -25.74 19.52
C HIS A 240 13.54 -26.16 18.07
N ARG A 241 12.57 -26.90 17.48
CA ARG A 241 12.69 -27.49 16.14
C ARG A 241 11.72 -26.85 15.18
N LEU A 242 12.12 -26.74 13.90
CA LEU A 242 11.23 -26.46 12.79
C LEU A 242 10.45 -27.73 12.39
N ILE A 243 9.23 -27.54 11.94
CA ILE A 243 8.32 -28.59 11.50
C ILE A 243 7.95 -28.34 10.05
N LYS A 244 8.10 -29.35 9.19
CA LYS A 244 7.69 -29.32 7.78
C LYS A 244 6.31 -29.93 7.58
N ASN A 245 5.56 -29.41 6.59
CA ASN A 245 4.29 -29.98 6.14
C ASN A 245 4.07 -29.58 4.67
N ARG A 246 4.71 -30.31 3.75
CA ARG A 246 4.79 -29.94 2.32
C ARG A 246 5.30 -28.51 2.14
N SER A 247 6.37 -28.20 2.88
CA SER A 247 6.97 -26.87 3.04
C SER A 247 7.93 -26.59 1.89
N ILE A 248 7.40 -26.12 0.79
CA ILE A 248 8.14 -25.85 -0.46
C ILE A 248 8.35 -24.36 -0.62
N TRP A 249 9.56 -23.94 -1.00
CA TRP A 249 9.85 -22.56 -1.37
C TRP A 249 9.04 -22.12 -2.58
N ARG A 250 8.40 -20.98 -2.47
CA ARG A 250 7.52 -20.41 -3.51
C ARG A 250 7.70 -18.90 -3.58
N SER A 251 7.32 -18.32 -4.72
CA SER A 251 7.04 -16.89 -4.87
C SER A 251 5.56 -16.65 -4.70
N PHE A 252 5.19 -15.51 -4.13
CA PHE A 252 3.78 -15.18 -3.95
C PHE A 252 3.18 -14.65 -5.26
N PRO A 253 2.07 -15.23 -5.76
CA PRO A 253 1.36 -14.68 -6.89
C PRO A 253 0.25 -13.74 -6.42
N THR A 254 0.26 -12.49 -6.88
CA THR A 254 -0.88 -11.59 -6.74
C THR A 254 -1.84 -11.82 -7.90
N VAL A 255 -2.99 -12.39 -7.62
CA VAL A 255 -4.06 -12.66 -8.59
C VAL A 255 -5.09 -11.55 -8.54
N ARG A 256 -5.47 -11.03 -9.70
CA ARG A 256 -6.61 -10.12 -9.91
C ARG A 256 -7.37 -10.56 -11.15
N CYS A 257 -8.69 -10.44 -11.14
CA CYS A 257 -9.52 -10.77 -12.29
C CYS A 257 -10.35 -9.54 -12.71
N GLY A 258 -10.39 -9.26 -14.00
CA GLY A 258 -11.19 -8.18 -14.57
C GLY A 258 -12.69 -8.38 -14.35
N ARG A 259 -13.12 -9.65 -14.32
CA ARG A 259 -14.48 -10.11 -13.95
C ARG A 259 -14.37 -11.34 -13.06
N TRP A 260 -15.36 -11.55 -12.19
CA TRP A 260 -15.38 -12.69 -11.28
C TRP A 260 -16.38 -13.76 -11.67
N HIS A 261 -17.23 -13.52 -12.66
CA HIS A 261 -18.18 -14.49 -13.18
C HIS A 261 -18.23 -14.48 -14.71
N ALA A 262 -18.57 -15.64 -15.28
CA ALA A 262 -18.81 -15.83 -16.70
C ALA A 262 -19.85 -16.95 -16.87
N GLY A 263 -20.98 -16.65 -17.52
CA GLY A 263 -22.12 -17.56 -17.60
C GLY A 263 -22.60 -17.97 -16.21
N ASN A 264 -22.65 -19.28 -15.94
CA ASN A 264 -23.01 -19.83 -14.63
C ASN A 264 -21.81 -20.13 -13.71
N ALA A 265 -20.58 -19.75 -14.10
CA ALA A 265 -19.37 -19.93 -13.30
C ALA A 265 -18.99 -18.65 -12.56
N VAL A 266 -18.56 -18.79 -11.29
CA VAL A 266 -18.11 -17.68 -10.43
C VAL A 266 -16.84 -18.06 -9.69
N LEU A 267 -15.90 -17.10 -9.57
CA LEU A 267 -14.68 -17.24 -8.79
C LEU A 267 -14.89 -16.77 -7.36
N MET A 268 -14.23 -17.42 -6.39
CA MET A 268 -14.28 -17.09 -4.98
C MET A 268 -12.94 -17.36 -4.29
N GLY A 269 -12.53 -16.48 -3.34
CA GLY A 269 -11.28 -16.60 -2.61
C GLY A 269 -10.05 -16.49 -3.52
N ASP A 270 -9.01 -17.29 -3.26
CA ASP A 270 -7.74 -17.23 -4.00
C ASP A 270 -7.85 -17.53 -5.50
N ALA A 271 -8.95 -18.11 -5.95
CA ALA A 271 -9.23 -18.27 -7.38
C ALA A 271 -9.54 -16.93 -8.06
N ALA A 272 -10.24 -16.03 -7.37
CA ALA A 272 -10.58 -14.69 -7.84
C ALA A 272 -9.50 -13.65 -7.55
N HIS A 273 -8.95 -13.69 -6.33
CA HIS A 273 -8.06 -12.66 -5.80
C HIS A 273 -7.18 -13.21 -4.67
N THR A 274 -5.92 -12.86 -4.67
CA THR A 274 -5.01 -13.18 -3.57
C THR A 274 -4.61 -11.94 -2.81
N ALA A 275 -4.42 -12.05 -1.50
CA ALA A 275 -3.86 -11.02 -0.65
C ALA A 275 -2.63 -11.57 0.05
N HIS A 276 -1.50 -10.83 0.03
CA HIS A 276 -0.26 -11.28 0.63
C HIS A 276 -0.43 -11.66 2.10
N PHE A 277 0.21 -12.76 2.51
CA PHE A 277 0.07 -13.33 3.86
C PHE A 277 0.50 -12.37 4.98
N SER A 278 1.28 -11.34 4.69
CA SER A 278 1.75 -10.35 5.68
C SER A 278 0.63 -9.53 6.36
N ILE A 279 -0.60 -9.56 5.81
CA ILE A 279 -1.77 -8.93 6.45
C ILE A 279 -2.76 -9.94 7.02
N GLY A 280 -2.50 -11.26 6.86
CA GLY A 280 -3.28 -12.32 7.48
C GLY A 280 -4.74 -12.44 7.03
N SER A 281 -5.08 -12.06 5.78
CA SER A 281 -6.49 -11.88 5.37
C SER A 281 -7.02 -12.89 4.36
N GLY A 282 -6.22 -13.83 3.83
CA GLY A 282 -6.67 -14.74 2.76
C GLY A 282 -7.89 -15.59 3.14
N THR A 283 -7.83 -16.29 4.28
CA THR A 283 -8.95 -17.13 4.75
C THR A 283 -10.18 -16.29 5.10
N LYS A 284 -9.96 -15.09 5.70
CA LYS A 284 -11.01 -14.13 5.97
C LYS A 284 -11.78 -13.77 4.70
N LEU A 285 -11.07 -13.30 3.67
CA LEU A 285 -11.67 -12.91 2.40
C LEU A 285 -12.48 -14.05 1.80
N ALA A 286 -11.91 -15.26 1.78
CA ALA A 286 -12.58 -16.43 1.24
C ALA A 286 -13.91 -16.78 1.97
N MET A 287 -13.97 -16.61 3.29
CA MET A 287 -15.18 -16.85 4.06
C MET A 287 -16.20 -15.70 3.92
N GLU A 288 -15.76 -14.46 3.82
CA GLU A 288 -16.64 -13.32 3.54
C GLU A 288 -17.21 -13.37 2.12
N ASP A 289 -16.45 -13.84 1.14
CA ASP A 289 -16.95 -14.11 -0.20
C ASP A 289 -18.07 -15.17 -0.18
N ALA A 290 -17.88 -16.24 0.61
CA ALA A 290 -18.89 -17.27 0.77
C ALA A 290 -20.19 -16.72 1.40
N ILE A 291 -20.09 -15.81 2.37
CA ILE A 291 -21.25 -15.13 2.94
C ILE A 291 -21.98 -14.32 1.88
N ALA A 292 -21.26 -13.47 1.16
CA ALA A 292 -21.86 -12.60 0.14
C ALA A 292 -22.48 -13.42 -1.01
N LEU A 293 -21.77 -14.44 -1.50
CA LEU A 293 -22.30 -15.29 -2.59
C LEU A 293 -23.55 -16.07 -2.14
N ALA A 294 -23.57 -16.59 -0.91
CA ALA A 294 -24.75 -17.27 -0.36
C ALA A 294 -25.94 -16.30 -0.23
N ASP A 295 -25.70 -15.05 0.22
CA ASP A 295 -26.76 -14.04 0.32
C ASP A 295 -27.39 -13.75 -1.05
N GLU A 296 -26.57 -13.51 -2.06
CA GLU A 296 -27.04 -13.14 -3.40
C GLU A 296 -27.71 -14.34 -4.11
N LEU A 297 -27.16 -15.56 -4.00
CA LEU A 297 -27.77 -16.76 -4.60
C LEU A 297 -29.13 -17.08 -3.99
N LEU A 298 -29.33 -16.87 -2.69
CA LEU A 298 -30.59 -17.14 -2.01
C LEU A 298 -31.59 -15.98 -2.11
N GLY A 299 -31.13 -14.77 -2.44
CA GLY A 299 -31.97 -13.59 -2.60
C GLY A 299 -32.47 -13.33 -4.01
N ALA A 300 -31.78 -13.80 -5.02
CA ALA A 300 -32.10 -13.54 -6.43
C ALA A 300 -33.00 -14.65 -7.03
N ARG A 301 -33.74 -14.28 -8.10
CA ARG A 301 -34.52 -15.25 -8.89
C ARG A 301 -33.70 -15.90 -10.00
N GLU A 302 -32.72 -15.18 -10.53
CA GLU A 302 -31.89 -15.58 -11.66
C GLU A 302 -30.43 -15.69 -11.21
N VAL A 303 -29.76 -16.77 -11.61
CA VAL A 303 -28.36 -17.05 -11.23
C VAL A 303 -27.42 -15.93 -11.71
N GLU A 304 -27.53 -15.51 -12.97
CA GLU A 304 -26.65 -14.49 -13.54
C GLU A 304 -26.72 -13.17 -12.75
N ALA A 305 -27.94 -12.76 -12.36
CA ALA A 305 -28.14 -11.57 -11.54
C ALA A 305 -27.49 -11.70 -10.14
N ALA A 306 -27.56 -12.90 -9.53
CA ALA A 306 -26.91 -13.18 -8.25
C ALA A 306 -25.40 -13.09 -8.35
N LEU A 307 -24.79 -13.65 -9.39
CA LEU A 307 -23.34 -13.62 -9.59
C LEU A 307 -22.83 -12.20 -9.85
N ALA A 308 -23.57 -11.41 -10.63
CA ALA A 308 -23.25 -10.00 -10.88
C ALA A 308 -23.36 -9.16 -9.59
N ALA A 309 -24.40 -9.39 -8.77
CA ALA A 309 -24.58 -8.69 -7.49
C ALA A 309 -23.46 -9.06 -6.47
N TYR A 310 -23.08 -10.34 -6.40
CA TYR A 310 -21.94 -10.78 -5.60
C TYR A 310 -20.65 -10.04 -5.98
N GLU A 311 -20.32 -10.02 -7.28
CA GLU A 311 -19.13 -9.30 -7.77
C GLU A 311 -19.20 -7.82 -7.42
N ALA A 312 -20.31 -7.15 -7.71
CA ALA A 312 -20.49 -5.72 -7.43
C ALA A 312 -20.34 -5.38 -5.93
N ARG A 313 -20.85 -6.25 -5.05
CA ARG A 313 -20.77 -6.09 -3.60
C ARG A 313 -19.36 -6.30 -3.04
N ARG A 314 -18.66 -7.36 -3.50
CA ARG A 314 -17.39 -7.78 -2.89
C ARG A 314 -16.16 -7.11 -3.48
N ARG A 315 -16.19 -6.81 -4.78
CA ARG A 315 -15.02 -6.28 -5.48
C ARG A 315 -14.41 -5.02 -4.82
N PRO A 316 -15.18 -3.97 -4.46
CA PRO A 316 -14.57 -2.75 -3.88
C PRO A 316 -13.84 -3.02 -2.55
N GLU A 317 -14.40 -3.86 -1.69
CA GLU A 317 -13.81 -4.20 -0.39
C GLU A 317 -12.52 -5.04 -0.57
N VAL A 318 -12.55 -6.00 -1.49
CA VAL A 318 -11.41 -6.85 -1.81
C VAL A 318 -10.29 -6.05 -2.46
N GLU A 319 -10.59 -5.19 -3.43
CA GLU A 319 -9.60 -4.33 -4.08
C GLU A 319 -8.93 -3.36 -3.09
N ALA A 320 -9.70 -2.78 -2.17
CA ALA A 320 -9.16 -1.95 -1.10
C ALA A 320 -8.22 -2.74 -0.17
N LEU A 321 -8.55 -4.00 0.14
CA LEU A 321 -7.69 -4.87 0.94
C LEU A 321 -6.46 -5.35 0.16
N GLN A 322 -6.62 -5.68 -1.13
CA GLN A 322 -5.48 -6.02 -2.01
C GLN A 322 -4.51 -4.86 -2.15
N ALA A 323 -4.98 -3.62 -2.25
CA ALA A 323 -4.11 -2.44 -2.27
C ALA A 323 -3.28 -2.32 -0.98
N ALA A 324 -3.90 -2.54 0.17
CA ALA A 324 -3.21 -2.56 1.46
C ALA A 324 -2.22 -3.73 1.58
N ALA A 325 -2.59 -4.91 1.08
CA ALA A 325 -1.72 -6.07 1.04
C ALA A 325 -0.52 -5.86 0.11
N GLN A 326 -0.73 -5.18 -1.02
CA GLN A 326 0.32 -4.82 -1.96
C GLN A 326 1.32 -3.84 -1.34
N ALA A 327 0.86 -2.79 -0.67
CA ALA A 327 1.72 -1.86 0.05
C ALA A 327 2.54 -2.57 1.13
N SER A 328 1.91 -3.48 1.88
CA SER A 328 2.60 -4.31 2.88
C SER A 328 3.64 -5.24 2.25
N LEU A 329 3.32 -5.89 1.16
CA LEU A 329 4.23 -6.78 0.41
C LEU A 329 5.45 -6.01 -0.10
N GLU A 330 5.26 -4.86 -0.72
CA GLU A 330 6.34 -4.01 -1.24
C GLU A 330 7.24 -3.48 -0.12
N TRP A 331 6.69 -3.25 1.07
CA TRP A 331 7.47 -2.94 2.27
C TRP A 331 8.39 -4.11 2.66
N PHE A 332 7.89 -5.36 2.64
CA PHE A 332 8.70 -6.55 2.94
C PHE A 332 9.74 -6.82 1.85
N GLU A 333 9.42 -6.63 0.57
CA GLU A 333 10.37 -6.76 -0.53
C GLU A 333 11.53 -5.77 -0.44
N GLY A 334 11.27 -4.58 0.07
CA GLY A 334 12.25 -3.51 0.22
C GLY A 334 12.75 -3.28 1.64
N THR A 335 12.62 -4.23 2.56
CA THR A 335 12.94 -4.06 3.99
C THR A 335 14.37 -3.59 4.24
N GLU A 336 15.32 -3.96 3.38
CA GLU A 336 16.72 -3.59 3.52
C GLU A 336 16.92 -2.07 3.60
N ARG A 337 16.07 -1.27 2.91
CA ARG A 337 16.13 0.20 2.92
C ARG A 337 15.85 0.82 4.29
N TYR A 338 15.20 0.08 5.17
CA TYR A 338 14.78 0.57 6.50
C TYR A 338 15.71 0.13 7.63
N LEU A 339 16.68 -0.75 7.38
CA LEU A 339 17.55 -1.31 8.44
C LEU A 339 18.43 -0.26 9.12
N ALA A 340 18.64 0.90 8.49
CA ALA A 340 19.35 2.03 9.10
C ALA A 340 18.47 2.90 10.01
N MET A 341 17.16 2.69 10.04
CA MET A 341 16.26 3.41 10.95
C MET A 341 16.49 2.97 12.39
N ALA A 342 16.27 3.90 13.32
CA ALA A 342 16.20 3.53 14.73
C ALA A 342 15.11 2.45 14.93
N PRO A 343 15.31 1.45 15.80
CA PRO A 343 14.38 0.33 15.98
C PRO A 343 12.92 0.75 16.24
N VAL A 344 12.71 1.84 17.00
CA VAL A 344 11.36 2.36 17.26
C VAL A 344 10.69 2.89 15.99
N GLN A 345 11.44 3.56 15.11
CA GLN A 345 10.90 4.06 13.83
C GLN A 345 10.68 2.91 12.84
N PHE A 346 11.60 1.94 12.79
CA PHE A 346 11.44 0.72 12.01
C PHE A 346 10.14 -0.03 12.41
N THR A 347 9.94 -0.23 13.71
CA THR A 347 8.74 -0.87 14.25
C THR A 347 7.48 -0.08 13.88
N TYR A 348 7.51 1.23 14.03
CA TYR A 348 6.39 2.09 13.64
C TYR A 348 6.11 2.02 12.12
N SER A 349 7.15 2.02 11.28
CA SER A 349 7.03 1.83 9.83
C SER A 349 6.40 0.49 9.48
N LEU A 350 6.81 -0.60 10.15
CA LEU A 350 6.21 -1.93 10.03
C LEU A 350 4.72 -1.92 10.41
N MET A 351 4.34 -1.27 11.53
CA MET A 351 2.92 -1.22 11.97
C MET A 351 2.03 -0.45 10.99
N THR A 352 2.56 0.56 10.32
CA THR A 352 1.80 1.41 9.39
C THR A 352 2.01 1.06 7.90
N ARG A 353 2.70 -0.05 7.58
CA ARG A 353 3.14 -0.43 6.22
C ARG A 353 2.02 -0.60 5.20
N SER A 354 0.83 -0.97 5.65
CA SER A 354 -0.33 -1.18 4.78
C SER A 354 -1.04 0.12 4.35
N LEU A 355 -0.58 1.27 4.84
CA LEU A 355 -1.18 2.61 4.65
C LEU A 355 -2.63 2.74 5.16
N ARG A 356 -3.13 1.73 5.91
CA ARG A 356 -4.47 1.72 6.52
C ARG A 356 -4.44 2.03 8.02
N VAL A 357 -3.28 2.00 8.63
CA VAL A 357 -3.09 2.27 10.06
C VAL A 357 -2.57 3.69 10.20
N SER A 358 -3.42 4.59 10.69
CA SER A 358 -3.08 5.98 10.95
C SER A 358 -2.29 6.15 12.25
N HIS A 359 -1.63 7.30 12.41
CA HIS A 359 -0.94 7.67 13.66
C HIS A 359 -1.88 7.62 14.87
N ALA A 360 -3.09 8.16 14.74
CA ALA A 360 -4.09 8.11 15.80
C ALA A 360 -4.51 6.67 16.15
N SER A 361 -4.51 5.75 15.18
CA SER A 361 -4.76 4.33 15.45
C SER A 361 -3.63 3.68 16.24
N VAL A 362 -2.37 4.01 15.92
CA VAL A 362 -1.21 3.56 16.70
C VAL A 362 -1.26 4.15 18.11
N ALA A 363 -1.47 5.46 18.24
CA ALA A 363 -1.51 6.15 19.54
C ALA A 363 -2.59 5.61 20.47
N ARG A 364 -3.72 5.17 19.92
CA ARG A 364 -4.82 4.57 20.70
C ARG A 364 -4.52 3.15 21.16
N ARG A 365 -3.84 2.35 20.33
CA ARG A 365 -3.51 0.94 20.65
C ARG A 365 -2.24 0.85 21.50
N ASP A 366 -1.22 1.58 21.07
CA ASP A 366 0.10 1.60 21.69
C ASP A 366 0.63 3.05 21.76
N PRO A 367 0.24 3.81 22.79
CA PRO A 367 0.71 5.18 22.99
C PRO A 367 2.24 5.26 23.22
N HIS A 368 2.89 4.20 23.70
CA HIS A 368 4.34 4.18 23.91
C HIS A 368 5.10 4.18 22.59
N LEU A 369 4.66 3.38 21.61
CA LEU A 369 5.24 3.37 20.27
C LEU A 369 5.03 4.71 19.55
N ALA A 370 3.81 5.27 19.60
CA ALA A 370 3.52 6.57 19.00
C ALA A 370 4.40 7.68 19.60
N ARG A 371 4.44 7.78 20.92
CA ARG A 371 5.30 8.74 21.63
C ARG A 371 6.79 8.50 21.42
N GLY A 372 7.19 7.25 21.24
CA GLY A 372 8.58 6.88 20.93
C GLY A 372 9.04 7.49 19.61
N VAL A 373 8.24 7.38 18.55
CA VAL A 373 8.56 7.95 17.24
C VAL A 373 8.45 9.47 17.23
N GLU A 374 7.46 10.05 17.91
CA GLU A 374 7.34 11.51 18.06
C GLU A 374 8.60 12.10 18.73
N ARG A 375 9.07 11.51 19.83
CA ARG A 375 10.30 11.94 20.53
C ARG A 375 11.54 11.81 19.66
N LEU A 376 11.68 10.70 18.93
CA LEU A 376 12.80 10.49 18.01
C LEU A 376 12.86 11.59 16.95
N LEU A 377 11.72 11.88 16.31
CA LEU A 377 11.64 12.90 15.26
C LEU A 377 11.82 14.31 15.83
N ALA A 378 11.25 14.63 17.00
CA ALA A 378 11.43 15.90 17.68
C ALA A 378 12.91 16.16 18.02
N ALA A 379 13.60 15.15 18.54
CA ALA A 379 15.03 15.23 18.83
C ALA A 379 15.87 15.48 17.56
N SER A 380 15.52 14.86 16.43
CA SER A 380 16.25 15.04 15.16
C SER A 380 16.18 16.47 14.60
N VAL A 381 15.19 17.26 15.02
CA VAL A 381 15.02 18.67 14.61
C VAL A 381 15.19 19.67 15.76
N GLY A 382 15.72 19.21 16.90
CA GLY A 382 16.04 20.06 18.06
C GLY A 382 14.81 20.63 18.78
N VAL A 383 13.66 19.91 18.76
CA VAL A 383 12.48 20.27 19.54
C VAL A 383 12.54 19.58 20.89
N ALA A 384 12.52 20.38 21.97
CA ALA A 384 12.53 19.91 23.36
C ALA A 384 11.12 19.90 23.96
N GLY A 385 10.93 19.14 25.04
CA GLY A 385 9.65 19.05 25.77
C GLY A 385 8.73 17.96 25.26
N ASP A 386 7.42 18.15 25.42
CA ASP A 386 6.41 17.21 24.92
C ASP A 386 6.35 17.28 23.40
N PRO A 387 6.65 16.19 22.68
CA PRO A 387 6.77 16.23 21.23
C PRO A 387 5.39 16.43 20.58
N PRO A 388 5.28 17.33 19.60
CA PRO A 388 4.06 17.43 18.80
C PRO A 388 3.95 16.25 17.82
N PRO A 389 2.77 16.04 17.20
CA PRO A 389 2.59 15.06 16.13
C PRO A 389 3.61 15.27 14.99
N PRO A 390 3.95 14.21 14.22
CA PRO A 390 5.00 14.25 13.20
C PRO A 390 4.87 15.37 12.16
N THR A 391 3.67 15.67 11.68
CA THR A 391 3.44 16.76 10.71
C THR A 391 3.60 18.15 11.30
N ALA A 392 3.44 18.32 12.62
CA ALA A 392 3.60 19.59 13.30
C ALA A 392 5.07 19.90 13.68
N LEU A 393 5.99 18.98 13.40
CA LEU A 393 7.42 19.20 13.57
C LEU A 393 7.98 20.12 12.48
N PRO A 394 8.95 20.97 12.80
CA PRO A 394 9.56 21.84 11.80
C PRO A 394 10.28 21.04 10.70
N LEU A 395 10.33 21.61 9.50
CA LEU A 395 11.12 21.13 8.37
C LEU A 395 12.20 22.17 8.02
N VAL A 396 13.44 21.72 7.87
CA VAL A 396 14.55 22.60 7.46
C VAL A 396 14.65 22.56 5.93
N LEU A 397 14.57 23.73 5.30
CA LEU A 397 14.68 23.95 3.86
C LEU A 397 15.92 24.82 3.58
N GLY A 398 17.06 24.19 3.31
CA GLY A 398 18.34 24.88 3.18
C GLY A 398 18.68 25.69 4.43
N ASP A 399 18.73 27.03 4.30
CA ASP A 399 18.95 27.96 5.41
C ASP A 399 17.65 28.38 6.14
N ARG A 400 16.50 27.94 5.66
CA ARG A 400 15.17 28.28 6.17
C ARG A 400 14.57 27.12 6.97
N ARG A 401 13.70 27.48 7.92
CA ARG A 401 12.99 26.53 8.77
C ARG A 401 11.47 26.78 8.65
N ALA A 402 10.77 25.87 7.97
CA ALA A 402 9.31 25.88 8.01
C ALA A 402 8.84 25.43 9.40
N ARG A 403 7.75 26.00 9.89
CA ARG A 403 7.22 25.72 11.24
C ARG A 403 6.59 24.33 11.37
N ASP A 404 6.18 23.73 10.26
CA ASP A 404 5.58 22.39 10.21
C ASP A 404 5.92 21.69 8.87
N ARG A 405 5.45 20.45 8.70
CA ARG A 405 5.70 19.59 7.53
C ARG A 405 4.48 19.50 6.61
N ILE A 406 3.65 20.55 6.58
CA ILE A 406 2.47 20.63 5.73
C ILE A 406 2.64 21.77 4.74
N ALA A 407 2.68 21.46 3.45
CA ALA A 407 2.60 22.45 2.38
C ALA A 407 1.15 22.56 1.88
N VAL A 408 0.67 23.78 1.71
CA VAL A 408 -0.64 24.04 1.13
C VAL A 408 -0.49 24.47 -0.33
N ASP A 409 -1.12 23.70 -1.22
CA ASP A 409 -1.18 23.98 -2.66
C ASP A 409 -2.63 24.31 -3.07
N PRO A 410 -3.00 25.58 -3.23
CA PRO A 410 -4.38 25.99 -3.44
C PRO A 410 -4.88 25.75 -4.88
N ARG A 411 -4.24 24.92 -5.70
CA ARG A 411 -4.67 24.62 -7.09
C ARG A 411 -6.14 24.25 -7.22
N ALA A 412 -6.69 23.57 -6.23
CA ALA A 412 -8.10 23.17 -6.21
C ALA A 412 -9.06 24.37 -6.09
N VAL A 413 -8.58 25.53 -5.64
CA VAL A 413 -9.40 26.73 -5.37
C VAL A 413 -9.28 27.77 -6.52
N VAL A 414 -8.17 27.74 -7.28
CA VAL A 414 -7.84 28.75 -8.31
C VAL A 414 -8.02 28.15 -9.72
N GLY A 415 -9.27 27.99 -10.13
CA GLY A 415 -9.65 27.27 -11.35
C GLY A 415 -9.71 28.10 -12.64
N ALA A 416 -8.90 29.17 -12.89
CA ALA A 416 -8.98 29.91 -14.16
C ALA A 416 -7.64 30.46 -14.66
N PRO A 417 -7.27 30.28 -15.95
CA PRO A 417 -6.13 30.94 -16.57
C PRO A 417 -6.45 32.41 -16.89
N GLY A 418 -5.47 33.32 -16.67
CA GLY A 418 -5.52 34.73 -17.07
C GLY A 418 -4.86 35.70 -16.09
N ALA A 419 -4.68 36.98 -16.47
CA ALA A 419 -4.06 38.03 -15.64
C ALA A 419 -4.79 38.25 -14.29
N ALA A 420 -6.09 38.01 -14.23
CA ALA A 420 -6.87 37.95 -12.98
C ALA A 420 -6.45 36.78 -12.09
N GLY A 421 -5.91 35.70 -12.66
CA GLY A 421 -5.45 34.51 -11.95
C GLY A 421 -4.25 34.77 -11.02
N GLY A 422 -3.35 35.70 -11.35
CA GLY A 422 -2.19 36.04 -10.53
C GLY A 422 -2.56 36.69 -9.20
N ALA A 423 -3.47 37.65 -9.21
CA ALA A 423 -3.95 38.29 -7.99
C ALA A 423 -4.78 37.32 -7.12
N MET A 424 -5.61 36.49 -7.74
CA MET A 424 -6.38 35.44 -7.05
C MET A 424 -5.48 34.38 -6.46
N ALA A 425 -4.43 33.96 -7.19
CA ALA A 425 -3.45 32.98 -6.69
C ALA A 425 -2.70 33.55 -5.47
N ALA A 426 -2.22 34.80 -5.55
CA ALA A 426 -1.55 35.44 -4.42
C ALA A 426 -2.48 35.62 -3.21
N SER A 427 -3.78 35.91 -3.44
CA SER A 427 -4.77 35.99 -2.35
C SER A 427 -5.01 34.64 -1.67
N ALA A 428 -5.18 33.57 -2.44
CA ALA A 428 -5.38 32.23 -1.89
C ALA A 428 -4.17 31.74 -1.10
N LEU A 429 -2.94 32.04 -1.57
CA LEU A 429 -1.71 31.73 -0.84
C LEU A 429 -1.60 32.50 0.47
N LEU A 430 -1.94 33.78 0.46
CA LEU A 430 -1.97 34.60 1.67
C LEU A 430 -3.01 34.12 2.67
N GLU A 431 -4.20 33.75 2.21
CA GLU A 431 -5.26 33.17 3.05
C GLU A 431 -4.77 31.85 3.69
N ALA A 432 -4.12 30.98 2.92
CA ALA A 432 -3.51 29.75 3.44
C ALA A 432 -2.43 30.06 4.50
N ALA A 433 -1.56 31.06 4.27
CA ALA A 433 -0.56 31.47 5.24
C ALA A 433 -1.19 32.03 6.51
N GLN A 434 -2.24 32.88 6.39
CA GLN A 434 -3.00 33.44 7.51
C GLN A 434 -3.76 32.37 8.31
N SER A 435 -4.22 31.30 7.65
CA SER A 435 -4.83 30.15 8.32
C SER A 435 -3.83 29.27 9.07
N GLY A 436 -2.54 29.64 9.02
CA GLY A 436 -1.48 28.98 9.78
C GLY A 436 -0.67 27.94 8.99
N ALA A 437 -0.71 27.92 7.64
CA ALA A 437 0.19 27.08 6.87
C ALA A 437 1.66 27.46 7.12
N GLY A 438 2.53 26.46 7.36
CA GLY A 438 3.97 26.67 7.51
C GLY A 438 4.68 26.84 6.19
N LEU A 439 4.09 26.31 5.11
CA LEU A 439 4.61 26.35 3.75
C LEU A 439 3.45 26.48 2.77
N VAL A 440 3.60 27.33 1.76
CA VAL A 440 2.65 27.45 0.65
C VAL A 440 3.36 27.27 -0.69
N VAL A 441 2.63 26.77 -1.70
CA VAL A 441 3.19 26.49 -3.02
C VAL A 441 2.36 27.21 -4.07
N THR A 442 3.02 27.93 -4.99
CA THR A 442 2.30 28.63 -6.06
C THR A 442 1.66 27.64 -7.04
N THR A 443 0.64 28.10 -7.76
CA THR A 443 0.26 27.46 -9.03
C THR A 443 1.46 27.48 -9.99
N HIS A 444 1.34 26.82 -11.15
CA HIS A 444 2.40 26.86 -12.17
C HIS A 444 2.67 28.31 -12.61
N LEU A 445 3.93 28.73 -12.48
CA LEU A 445 4.40 30.04 -12.91
C LEU A 445 5.08 29.91 -14.28
N ALA A 446 4.58 30.66 -15.24
CA ALA A 446 5.17 30.72 -16.58
C ALA A 446 6.59 31.31 -16.52
N THR A 447 7.56 30.66 -17.18
CA THR A 447 8.95 31.13 -17.27
C THR A 447 9.20 32.08 -18.46
N GLY A 448 8.21 32.26 -19.35
CA GLY A 448 8.24 33.16 -20.50
C GLY A 448 7.51 34.49 -20.26
N ALA A 449 7.79 35.52 -21.09
CA ALA A 449 7.06 36.79 -21.03
C ALA A 449 5.57 36.60 -21.31
N ALA A 450 4.73 37.47 -20.73
CA ALA A 450 3.30 37.51 -20.98
C ALA A 450 3.00 37.59 -22.47
N GLY A 451 2.11 36.75 -22.99
CA GLY A 451 1.79 36.65 -24.42
C GLY A 451 2.64 35.64 -25.21
N SER A 452 3.61 34.96 -24.61
CA SER A 452 4.29 33.82 -25.25
C SER A 452 3.31 32.63 -25.39
N PRO A 453 3.36 31.85 -26.50
CA PRO A 453 2.56 30.63 -26.61
C PRO A 453 2.76 29.73 -25.40
N GLY A 454 1.67 29.40 -24.69
CA GLY A 454 1.70 28.59 -23.46
C GLY A 454 1.69 29.40 -22.15
N ALA A 455 1.89 30.70 -22.13
CA ALA A 455 1.84 31.54 -20.93
C ALA A 455 0.38 31.91 -20.55
N ALA A 456 -0.32 30.96 -19.94
CA ALA A 456 -1.73 31.14 -19.55
C ALA A 456 -1.96 31.50 -18.07
N GLY A 457 -0.91 31.76 -17.29
CA GLY A 457 -0.99 31.97 -15.84
C GLY A 457 -0.09 33.09 -15.31
N PRO A 458 -0.08 33.33 -13.99
CA PRO A 458 0.89 34.22 -13.35
C PRO A 458 2.30 33.77 -13.67
N GLY A 459 3.22 34.68 -13.93
CA GLY A 459 4.56 34.36 -14.45
C GLY A 459 5.70 34.90 -13.59
N LEU A 460 6.90 34.51 -13.96
CA LEU A 460 8.18 35.11 -13.62
C LEU A 460 8.95 35.48 -14.90
N GLY A 461 8.19 35.81 -15.96
CA GLY A 461 8.73 36.13 -17.27
C GLY A 461 9.33 37.53 -17.40
N SER A 462 8.99 38.45 -16.48
CA SER A 462 9.46 39.85 -16.46
C SER A 462 9.94 40.25 -15.06
N ASP A 463 10.67 41.38 -14.99
CA ASP A 463 11.08 41.96 -13.71
C ASP A 463 9.90 42.63 -12.97
N GLU A 464 8.86 43.02 -13.70
CA GLU A 464 7.59 43.50 -13.13
C GLU A 464 6.86 42.38 -12.41
N ASP A 465 6.83 41.15 -12.99
CA ASP A 465 6.29 39.96 -12.34
C ASP A 465 7.05 39.66 -11.04
N ALA A 466 8.39 39.74 -11.08
CA ALA A 466 9.22 39.49 -9.90
C ALA A 466 8.92 40.51 -8.79
N ALA A 467 8.75 41.82 -9.13
CA ALA A 467 8.38 42.84 -8.15
C ALA A 467 6.96 42.65 -7.59
N ALA A 468 6.03 42.16 -8.41
CA ALA A 468 4.67 41.85 -7.96
C ALA A 468 4.71 40.67 -6.97
N TRP A 469 5.47 39.61 -7.27
CA TRP A 469 5.66 38.47 -6.39
C TRP A 469 6.38 38.83 -5.09
N GLN A 470 7.38 39.70 -5.13
CA GLN A 470 8.08 40.17 -3.93
C GLN A 470 7.10 40.69 -2.87
N ARG A 471 6.16 41.56 -3.27
CA ARG A 471 5.13 42.06 -2.34
C ARG A 471 4.22 40.98 -1.77
N ALA A 472 3.92 39.94 -2.55
CA ALA A 472 3.13 38.80 -2.06
C ALA A 472 3.94 37.92 -1.13
N VAL A 473 5.21 37.65 -1.46
CA VAL A 473 6.15 36.86 -0.66
C VAL A 473 6.38 37.54 0.70
N ASP A 474 6.64 38.83 0.73
CA ASP A 474 6.83 39.60 1.98
C ASP A 474 5.61 39.43 2.91
N ARG A 475 4.39 39.56 2.39
CA ARG A 475 3.16 39.38 3.17
C ARG A 475 2.98 37.95 3.69
N ILE A 476 3.41 36.95 2.92
CA ILE A 476 3.36 35.54 3.31
C ILE A 476 4.41 35.28 4.41
N HIS A 477 5.61 35.85 4.27
CA HIS A 477 6.65 35.79 5.31
C HIS A 477 6.21 36.50 6.60
N ASP A 478 5.49 37.62 6.52
CA ASP A 478 4.90 38.30 7.68
C ASP A 478 3.93 37.40 8.46
N CYS A 479 3.27 36.44 7.77
CA CYS A 479 2.46 35.40 8.42
C CYS A 479 3.32 34.24 9.00
N GLY A 480 4.64 34.26 8.83
CA GLY A 480 5.59 33.22 9.26
C GLY A 480 5.51 31.94 8.39
N ALA A 481 5.02 32.03 7.16
CA ALA A 481 5.00 30.93 6.20
C ALA A 481 6.16 31.08 5.20
N LEU A 482 6.71 29.95 4.74
CA LEU A 482 7.61 29.88 3.59
C LEU A 482 6.83 29.69 2.28
N ILE A 483 7.45 30.03 1.15
CA ILE A 483 6.80 29.92 -0.16
C ILE A 483 7.70 29.29 -1.21
N ILE A 484 7.15 28.32 -1.96
CA ILE A 484 7.81 27.65 -3.08
C ILE A 484 7.25 28.18 -4.39
N ALA A 485 8.11 28.61 -5.30
CA ALA A 485 7.76 28.92 -6.67
C ALA A 485 7.71 27.65 -7.52
N ARG A 486 6.54 27.23 -8.00
CA ARG A 486 6.39 26.12 -8.95
C ARG A 486 6.57 26.66 -10.35
N LEU A 487 7.64 26.26 -11.04
CA LEU A 487 7.99 26.73 -12.36
C LEU A 487 7.56 25.72 -13.43
N GLU A 488 6.84 26.20 -14.43
CA GLU A 488 6.51 25.44 -15.62
C GLU A 488 7.74 25.32 -16.52
N LEU A 489 8.00 24.12 -17.05
CA LEU A 489 9.08 23.89 -17.99
C LEU A 489 8.61 24.12 -19.43
N PRO A 490 9.29 24.98 -20.23
CA PRO A 490 8.95 25.19 -21.65
C PRO A 490 9.08 23.91 -22.46
N ALA A 491 8.22 23.69 -23.44
CA ALA A 491 8.21 22.50 -24.29
C ALA A 491 9.46 22.34 -25.18
N VAL A 492 10.12 23.45 -25.58
CA VAL A 492 11.26 23.45 -26.52
C VAL A 492 12.61 23.49 -25.80
N ALA A 493 13.47 22.50 -26.03
CA ALA A 493 14.73 22.29 -25.32
C ALA A 493 15.74 23.47 -25.41
N SER A 494 15.96 24.04 -26.59
CA SER A 494 16.97 25.10 -26.81
C SER A 494 16.65 26.45 -26.17
N ILE A 495 15.37 26.73 -25.91
CA ILE A 495 14.90 27.95 -25.24
C ILE A 495 14.81 27.77 -23.73
N ARG A 496 14.88 26.53 -23.27
CA ARG A 496 14.52 26.06 -21.94
C ARG A 496 15.49 26.53 -20.86
N GLU A 497 16.80 26.33 -21.07
CA GLU A 497 17.81 26.56 -20.02
C GLU A 497 17.99 28.04 -19.67
N HIS A 498 18.13 28.91 -20.63
CA HIS A 498 18.33 30.35 -20.39
C HIS A 498 17.08 31.02 -19.77
N ARG A 499 15.88 30.71 -20.29
CA ARG A 499 14.63 31.23 -19.71
C ARG A 499 14.38 30.73 -18.30
N LEU A 500 14.65 29.45 -18.06
CA LEU A 500 14.54 28.86 -16.74
C LEU A 500 15.51 29.50 -15.76
N ALA A 501 16.78 29.63 -16.11
CA ALA A 501 17.79 30.27 -15.26
C ALA A 501 17.39 31.70 -14.90
N THR A 502 16.86 32.46 -15.87
CA THR A 502 16.36 33.83 -15.63
C THR A 502 15.15 33.85 -14.71
N ALA A 503 14.18 32.94 -14.88
CA ALA A 503 13.01 32.83 -14.02
C ALA A 503 13.40 32.43 -12.58
N VAL A 504 14.36 31.51 -12.44
CA VAL A 504 14.93 31.11 -11.15
C VAL A 504 15.60 32.27 -10.45
N GLN A 505 16.39 33.09 -11.16
CA GLN A 505 16.99 34.31 -10.60
C GLN A 505 15.95 35.34 -10.16
N ARG A 506 14.86 35.48 -10.94
CA ARG A 506 13.72 36.33 -10.58
C ARG A 506 13.00 35.83 -9.34
N ALA A 507 12.77 34.53 -9.22
CA ALA A 507 12.22 33.91 -8.00
C ALA A 507 13.10 34.20 -6.78
N ALA A 508 14.42 34.07 -6.92
CA ALA A 508 15.36 34.38 -5.85
C ALA A 508 15.31 35.88 -5.44
N ARG A 509 15.24 36.80 -6.43
CA ARG A 509 15.09 38.25 -6.17
C ARG A 509 13.74 38.59 -5.54
N ALA A 510 12.68 37.92 -5.91
CA ALA A 510 11.36 38.08 -5.33
C ALA A 510 11.24 37.47 -3.90
N GLY A 511 12.28 36.83 -3.39
CA GLY A 511 12.34 36.33 -2.02
C GLY A 511 11.77 34.93 -1.79
N PHE A 512 11.41 34.18 -2.84
CA PHE A 512 10.98 32.78 -2.67
C PHE A 512 12.02 31.95 -1.91
N ASP A 513 11.56 30.96 -1.14
CA ASP A 513 12.41 30.10 -0.32
C ASP A 513 12.93 28.89 -1.07
N ALA A 514 12.18 28.43 -2.07
CA ALA A 514 12.52 27.30 -2.93
C ALA A 514 11.91 27.45 -4.34
N VAL A 515 12.45 26.70 -5.29
CA VAL A 515 11.86 26.49 -6.61
C VAL A 515 11.51 25.04 -6.82
N LEU A 516 10.33 24.77 -7.40
CA LEU A 516 9.89 23.44 -7.82
C LEU A 516 9.80 23.40 -9.34
N LEU A 517 10.56 22.54 -9.97
CA LEU A 517 10.50 22.29 -11.41
C LEU A 517 9.44 21.22 -11.69
N ASP A 518 8.32 21.63 -12.29
CA ASP A 518 7.22 20.72 -12.60
C ASP A 518 6.98 20.64 -14.12
N PRO A 519 7.38 19.52 -14.74
CA PRO A 519 7.24 19.33 -16.19
C PRO A 519 5.84 18.87 -16.62
N TYR A 520 4.97 18.53 -15.67
CA TYR A 520 3.69 17.88 -15.98
C TYR A 520 2.54 18.87 -16.25
N GLY A 521 2.75 20.17 -16.01
CA GLY A 521 1.72 21.18 -16.18
C GLY A 521 0.54 21.08 -15.19
N PRO A 522 -0.43 21.98 -15.25
CA PRO A 522 -1.60 21.91 -14.39
C PRO A 522 -2.46 20.69 -14.73
N THR A 523 -2.74 19.86 -13.72
CA THR A 523 -3.69 18.75 -13.86
C THR A 523 -5.11 19.32 -14.01
N PRO A 524 -5.88 18.96 -15.06
CA PRO A 524 -7.26 19.43 -15.21
C PRO A 524 -8.09 19.02 -13.98
N ALA A 525 -8.92 19.92 -13.48
CA ALA A 525 -9.89 19.60 -12.44
C ALA A 525 -11.05 18.81 -13.07
N GLY A 526 -11.17 17.53 -12.75
CA GLY A 526 -12.24 16.64 -13.22
C GLY A 526 -11.74 15.39 -13.94
N PRO A 527 -12.60 14.38 -14.10
CA PRO A 527 -12.25 13.21 -14.89
C PRO A 527 -11.97 13.64 -16.35
N PRO A 528 -10.98 13.03 -17.04
CA PRO A 528 -10.65 13.38 -18.42
C PRO A 528 -11.87 13.18 -19.32
N ALA A 529 -12.40 14.27 -19.84
CA ALA A 529 -13.56 14.25 -20.73
C ALA A 529 -13.22 13.71 -22.14
N THR A 530 -11.93 13.53 -22.45
CA THR A 530 -11.43 12.98 -23.71
C THR A 530 -10.10 12.26 -23.45
N PRO A 531 -9.74 11.20 -24.22
CA PRO A 531 -8.39 10.63 -24.18
C PRO A 531 -7.35 11.73 -24.47
N GLU A 532 -6.21 11.67 -23.78
CA GLU A 532 -5.10 12.64 -23.93
C GLU A 532 -4.84 12.92 -25.42
N PRO A 533 -4.68 14.20 -25.82
CA PRO A 533 -4.38 14.53 -27.19
C PRO A 533 -3.04 13.87 -27.60
N PRO A 534 -2.94 13.32 -28.81
CA PRO A 534 -1.78 12.57 -29.27
C PRO A 534 -0.46 13.36 -29.37
N GLU A 535 -0.49 14.67 -29.14
CA GLU A 535 0.67 15.58 -29.25
C GLU A 535 1.28 16.02 -27.90
N ALA A 536 0.78 15.54 -26.76
CA ALA A 536 1.48 15.77 -25.49
C ALA A 536 2.79 14.95 -25.47
N PRO A 537 3.95 15.56 -25.15
CA PRO A 537 5.22 14.81 -25.09
C PRO A 537 5.04 13.61 -24.15
N GLY A 538 5.44 12.44 -24.63
CA GLY A 538 5.29 11.19 -23.85
C GLY A 538 5.97 11.34 -22.48
N PRO A 539 5.47 10.66 -21.43
CA PRO A 539 6.05 10.75 -20.09
C PRO A 539 7.57 10.53 -20.05
N LEU A 540 8.13 9.77 -20.97
CA LEU A 540 9.57 9.51 -21.08
C LEU A 540 10.35 10.68 -21.68
N GLU A 541 9.83 11.37 -22.70
CA GLU A 541 10.50 12.53 -23.32
C GLU A 541 10.61 13.72 -22.35
N VAL A 542 9.61 13.90 -21.51
CA VAL A 542 9.61 14.91 -20.45
C VAL A 542 10.70 14.62 -19.42
N LEU A 543 10.93 13.35 -19.10
CA LEU A 543 11.91 12.91 -18.12
C LEU A 543 13.36 13.09 -18.61
N GLU A 544 13.63 12.96 -19.90
CA GLU A 544 15.00 13.03 -20.46
C GLU A 544 15.68 14.40 -20.25
N HIS A 545 14.89 15.49 -20.23
CA HIS A 545 15.42 16.85 -20.15
C HIS A 545 15.40 17.45 -18.72
N LEU A 546 14.67 16.84 -17.79
CA LEU A 546 14.52 17.39 -16.44
C LEU A 546 15.85 17.46 -15.66
N PRO A 547 16.80 16.51 -15.76
CA PRO A 547 18.10 16.64 -15.08
C PRO A 547 18.90 17.88 -15.52
N ALA A 548 18.91 18.20 -16.80
CA ALA A 548 19.58 19.41 -17.31
C ALA A 548 18.92 20.69 -16.78
N ALA A 549 17.58 20.71 -16.73
CA ALA A 549 16.82 21.80 -16.13
C ALA A 549 17.12 21.97 -14.63
N VAL A 550 17.23 20.88 -13.88
CA VAL A 550 17.61 20.92 -12.45
C VAL A 550 19.01 21.48 -12.28
N ALA A 551 19.99 21.04 -13.09
CA ALA A 551 21.35 21.56 -13.02
C ALA A 551 21.41 23.07 -13.35
N ALA A 552 20.68 23.52 -14.36
CA ALA A 552 20.59 24.94 -14.71
C ALA A 552 19.91 25.76 -13.60
N ALA A 553 18.84 25.25 -12.99
CA ALA A 553 18.17 25.88 -11.86
C ALA A 553 19.11 25.95 -10.65
N ARG A 554 19.83 24.88 -10.32
CA ARG A 554 20.80 24.85 -9.23
C ARG A 554 21.92 25.89 -9.43
N ALA A 555 22.43 26.02 -10.63
CA ALA A 555 23.47 26.99 -10.95
C ALA A 555 22.95 28.45 -10.85
N ALA A 556 21.67 28.69 -11.14
CA ALA A 556 21.04 29.99 -11.08
C ALA A 556 20.48 30.36 -9.71
N TRP A 557 20.22 29.37 -8.84
CA TRP A 557 19.62 29.54 -7.52
C TRP A 557 20.66 29.99 -6.49
N ARG A 558 20.23 30.80 -5.52
CA ARG A 558 21.10 31.27 -4.43
C ARG A 558 21.62 30.09 -3.58
N ALA A 559 22.79 30.26 -2.97
CA ALA A 559 23.33 29.32 -2.01
C ALA A 559 22.37 29.15 -0.80
N GLY A 560 22.14 27.91 -0.37
CA GLY A 560 21.28 27.58 0.78
C GLY A 560 19.79 27.43 0.46
N GLY A 561 19.30 27.88 -0.72
CA GLY A 561 17.90 27.66 -1.12
C GLY A 561 17.68 26.30 -1.79
N TRP A 562 16.47 25.75 -1.72
CA TRP A 562 16.13 24.44 -2.26
C TRP A 562 15.71 24.46 -3.73
N VAL A 563 16.16 23.44 -4.47
CA VAL A 563 15.66 23.10 -5.80
C VAL A 563 14.92 21.78 -5.69
N ALA A 564 13.62 21.81 -5.95
CA ALA A 564 12.78 20.63 -5.97
C ALA A 564 12.46 20.22 -7.42
N ALA A 565 12.27 18.93 -7.66
CA ALA A 565 11.87 18.38 -8.96
C ALA A 565 10.65 17.49 -8.81
N ALA A 566 9.64 17.67 -9.67
CA ALA A 566 8.44 16.85 -9.65
C ALA A 566 8.70 15.48 -10.31
N VAL A 567 8.18 14.44 -9.67
CA VAL A 567 8.22 13.05 -10.11
C VAL A 567 6.81 12.48 -10.03
N ARG A 568 6.31 11.91 -11.12
CA ARG A 568 4.96 11.31 -11.14
C ARG A 568 5.05 9.79 -11.11
N ASP A 569 4.35 9.16 -10.16
CA ASP A 569 4.17 7.70 -10.16
C ASP A 569 3.26 7.30 -11.33
N SER A 570 3.72 6.40 -12.16
CA SER A 570 2.96 5.87 -13.29
C SER A 570 3.32 4.39 -13.49
N PRO A 571 2.35 3.52 -13.73
CA PRO A 571 2.61 2.11 -14.03
C PRO A 571 3.58 1.91 -15.20
N ARG A 572 3.57 2.82 -16.20
CA ARG A 572 4.42 2.75 -17.40
C ARG A 572 5.87 3.17 -17.14
N THR A 573 6.12 4.03 -16.15
CA THR A 573 7.46 4.59 -15.87
C THR A 573 8.08 4.04 -14.60
N ARG A 574 7.34 3.27 -13.79
CA ARG A 574 7.75 2.81 -12.44
C ARG A 574 9.11 2.13 -12.40
N ALA A 575 9.46 1.33 -13.40
CA ALA A 575 10.77 0.68 -13.47
C ALA A 575 11.93 1.66 -13.73
N ALA A 576 11.69 2.73 -14.50
CA ALA A 576 12.68 3.73 -14.87
C ALA A 576 12.78 4.90 -13.88
N VAL A 577 11.71 5.14 -13.09
CA VAL A 577 11.57 6.32 -12.21
C VAL A 577 12.71 6.43 -11.19
N LEU A 578 13.14 5.32 -10.60
CA LEU A 578 14.22 5.34 -9.61
C LEU A 578 15.56 5.79 -10.24
N GLY A 579 15.91 5.25 -11.41
CA GLY A 579 17.10 5.64 -12.15
C GLY A 579 17.06 7.12 -12.56
N HIS A 580 15.90 7.59 -13.01
CA HIS A 580 15.67 8.99 -13.35
C HIS A 580 15.77 9.91 -12.12
N ALA A 581 15.12 9.56 -11.01
CA ALA A 581 15.19 10.29 -9.76
C ALA A 581 16.65 10.41 -9.25
N ALA A 582 17.45 9.34 -9.38
CA ALA A 582 18.87 9.39 -9.06
C ALA A 582 19.65 10.37 -9.95
N GLN A 583 19.23 10.57 -11.21
CA GLN A 583 19.84 11.61 -12.08
C GLN A 583 19.45 13.01 -11.61
N LEU A 584 18.20 13.23 -11.17
CA LEU A 584 17.76 14.50 -10.62
C LEU A 584 18.53 14.89 -9.35
N VAL A 585 18.75 13.93 -8.46
CA VAL A 585 19.56 14.13 -7.25
C VAL A 585 21.01 14.48 -7.61
N ARG A 586 21.62 13.77 -8.55
CA ARG A 586 22.98 14.11 -9.04
C ARG A 586 23.04 15.47 -9.73
N ALA A 587 21.97 15.90 -10.36
CA ALA A 587 21.86 17.25 -10.96
C ALA A 587 21.66 18.36 -9.95
N GLY A 588 21.44 18.05 -8.66
CA GLY A 588 21.32 19.00 -7.57
C GLY A 588 19.90 19.25 -7.06
N ALA A 589 18.97 18.31 -7.26
CA ALA A 589 17.68 18.34 -6.58
C ALA A 589 17.86 18.01 -5.10
N ASP A 590 17.34 18.85 -4.22
CA ASP A 590 17.34 18.66 -2.76
C ASP A 590 16.06 17.97 -2.28
N LEU A 591 14.98 18.10 -3.05
CA LEU A 591 13.66 17.56 -2.74
C LEU A 591 13.05 16.96 -4.00
N LEU A 592 12.50 15.76 -3.88
CA LEU A 592 11.67 15.15 -4.91
C LEU A 592 10.18 15.30 -4.53
N TRP A 593 9.43 15.94 -5.40
CA TRP A 593 8.01 16.17 -5.23
C TRP A 593 7.21 15.08 -5.95
N VAL A 594 6.56 14.20 -5.20
CA VAL A 594 5.94 12.99 -5.72
C VAL A 594 4.42 13.15 -5.82
N SER A 595 3.89 12.98 -7.03
CA SER A 595 2.45 12.94 -7.31
C SER A 595 2.01 11.58 -7.84
N ALA A 596 0.76 11.21 -7.57
CA ALA A 596 0.11 10.05 -8.16
C ALA A 596 -0.63 10.42 -9.45
N PRO A 597 -0.94 9.46 -10.37
CA PRO A 597 -1.80 9.70 -11.52
C PRO A 597 -3.19 10.19 -11.08
N GLY A 598 -3.83 11.03 -11.92
CA GLY A 598 -5.12 11.66 -11.58
C GLY A 598 -6.30 10.69 -11.38
N ASP A 599 -6.24 9.51 -11.97
CA ASP A 599 -7.21 8.42 -11.81
C ASP A 599 -7.03 7.65 -10.49
N ALA A 600 -5.84 7.66 -9.89
CA ALA A 600 -5.60 7.10 -8.56
C ALA A 600 -6.11 8.01 -7.42
N ALA A 601 -6.41 9.27 -7.70
CA ALA A 601 -6.76 10.27 -6.69
C ALA A 601 -8.13 10.04 -6.01
N HIS A 602 -9.04 9.26 -6.60
CA HIS A 602 -10.40 9.08 -6.07
C HIS A 602 -10.56 7.93 -5.06
N GLY A 603 -9.49 7.18 -4.72
CA GLY A 603 -9.61 6.04 -3.80
C GLY A 603 -8.47 5.83 -2.81
N ALA A 604 -7.28 6.33 -3.06
CA ALA A 604 -6.11 6.07 -2.23
C ALA A 604 -5.54 7.36 -1.64
N ARG A 605 -5.85 7.62 -0.36
CA ARG A 605 -5.46 8.83 0.39
C ARG A 605 -3.96 9.15 0.38
N LEU A 606 -3.10 8.14 0.17
CA LEU A 606 -1.63 8.24 0.15
C LEU A 606 -1.04 7.52 -1.07
N ALA A 607 -1.64 7.68 -2.25
CA ALA A 607 -1.24 6.96 -3.46
C ALA A 607 0.23 7.21 -3.88
N ALA A 608 0.77 8.40 -3.61
CA ALA A 608 2.16 8.75 -3.90
C ALA A 608 3.17 8.23 -2.86
N ALA A 609 2.70 7.78 -1.67
CA ALA A 609 3.59 7.40 -0.57
C ALA A 609 4.49 6.20 -0.88
N PRO A 610 4.09 5.13 -1.58
CA PRO A 610 4.99 4.02 -1.89
C PRO A 610 6.21 4.42 -2.74
N LEU A 611 6.01 5.31 -3.71
CA LEU A 611 7.12 5.81 -4.53
C LEU A 611 8.01 6.75 -3.73
N ALA A 612 7.43 7.70 -2.99
CA ALA A 612 8.19 8.64 -2.17
C ALA A 612 9.03 7.91 -1.11
N ASP A 613 8.48 6.89 -0.48
CA ASP A 613 9.17 6.01 0.47
C ASP A 613 10.42 5.37 -0.16
N ARG A 614 10.29 4.85 -1.37
CA ARG A 614 11.43 4.29 -2.11
C ARG A 614 12.48 5.36 -2.43
N LEU A 615 12.07 6.49 -2.99
CA LEU A 615 12.98 7.56 -3.37
C LEU A 615 13.73 8.10 -2.15
N ARG A 616 13.01 8.33 -1.04
CA ARG A 616 13.59 8.81 0.20
C ARG A 616 14.64 7.86 0.78
N ASN A 617 14.27 6.60 0.93
CA ASN A 617 15.08 5.64 1.69
C ASN A 617 16.12 4.91 0.82
N GLU A 618 15.97 4.86 -0.52
CA GLU A 618 16.98 4.29 -1.43
C GLU A 618 17.97 5.35 -1.94
N LEU A 619 17.55 6.61 -2.12
CA LEU A 619 18.42 7.68 -2.64
C LEU A 619 18.93 8.64 -1.55
N GLY A 620 18.38 8.59 -0.34
CA GLY A 620 18.76 9.49 0.76
C GLY A 620 18.40 10.96 0.51
N VAL A 621 17.35 11.23 -0.28
CA VAL A 621 16.89 12.56 -0.66
C VAL A 621 15.57 12.87 0.03
N ALA A 622 15.35 14.13 0.43
CA ALA A 622 14.06 14.54 0.97
C ALA A 622 12.93 14.37 -0.05
N THR A 623 11.75 13.99 0.42
CA THR A 623 10.58 13.80 -0.43
C THR A 623 9.36 14.55 0.08
N ALA A 624 8.57 15.08 -0.85
CA ALA A 624 7.23 15.61 -0.63
C ALA A 624 6.20 14.71 -1.32
N ILE A 625 5.05 14.47 -0.68
CA ILE A 625 3.95 13.70 -1.28
C ILE A 625 2.70 14.54 -1.44
N GLU A 626 2.12 14.53 -2.63
CA GLU A 626 0.77 15.08 -2.84
C GLU A 626 -0.27 14.11 -2.24
N CYS A 627 -1.03 14.63 -1.29
CA CYS A 627 -2.05 13.91 -0.55
C CYS A 627 -3.40 14.58 -0.85
N GLY A 628 -4.31 13.89 -1.55
CA GLY A 628 -5.64 14.42 -1.82
C GLY A 628 -6.42 14.68 -0.50
N ASP A 629 -7.53 14.00 -0.28
CA ASP A 629 -8.37 14.15 0.92
C ASP A 629 -7.85 13.33 2.13
N ALA A 630 -6.53 13.21 2.29
CA ALA A 630 -5.93 12.49 3.41
C ALA A 630 -6.16 13.24 4.72
N LEU A 631 -6.51 12.48 5.75
CA LEU A 631 -6.74 13.02 7.09
C LEU A 631 -5.41 13.27 7.81
N LEU A 632 -5.36 14.24 8.70
CA LEU A 632 -4.16 14.58 9.46
C LEU A 632 -3.47 13.37 10.12
N PRO A 633 -4.17 12.41 10.74
CA PRO A 633 -3.52 11.22 11.29
C PRO A 633 -2.89 10.28 10.26
N ASP A 634 -3.34 10.29 9.00
CA ASP A 634 -2.72 9.53 7.91
C ASP A 634 -1.42 10.22 7.45
N LEU A 635 -1.42 11.56 7.40
CA LEU A 635 -0.25 12.38 7.11
C LEU A 635 0.83 12.22 8.18
N ASP A 636 0.44 12.23 9.46
CA ASP A 636 1.33 11.94 10.59
C ASP A 636 1.97 10.56 10.48
N ALA A 637 1.19 9.55 10.03
CA ALA A 637 1.72 8.21 9.83
C ALA A 637 2.76 8.15 8.71
N ALA A 638 2.58 8.91 7.63
CA ALA A 638 3.54 8.96 6.53
C ALA A 638 4.88 9.57 6.96
N ILE A 639 4.84 10.68 7.68
CA ILE A 639 6.05 11.34 8.23
C ILE A 639 6.69 10.47 9.33
N GLY A 640 5.90 9.98 10.27
CA GLY A 640 6.37 9.15 11.39
C GLY A 640 7.10 7.89 10.94
N ALA A 641 6.60 7.26 9.90
CA ALA A 641 7.19 6.06 9.30
C ALA A 641 8.42 6.35 8.40
N GLY A 642 8.76 7.62 8.18
CA GLY A 642 9.87 8.00 7.29
C GLY A 642 9.59 7.74 5.81
N ARG A 643 8.33 7.82 5.37
CA ARG A 643 7.94 7.67 3.96
C ARG A 643 8.09 8.97 3.17
N ALA A 644 7.95 10.10 3.86
CA ALA A 644 8.14 11.43 3.29
C ALA A 644 8.65 12.40 4.36
N ASP A 645 9.16 13.54 3.94
CA ASP A 645 9.59 14.64 4.82
C ASP A 645 8.58 15.77 4.85
N LEU A 646 7.75 15.88 3.80
CA LEU A 646 6.74 16.91 3.60
C LEU A 646 5.47 16.28 3.03
N VAL A 647 4.32 16.75 3.48
CA VAL A 647 3.01 16.41 2.91
C VAL A 647 2.37 17.63 2.28
N VAL A 648 1.71 17.44 1.13
CA VAL A 648 1.12 18.51 0.33
C VAL A 648 -0.38 18.29 0.24
N VAL A 649 -1.14 19.31 0.61
CA VAL A 649 -2.60 19.27 0.67
C VAL A 649 -3.21 20.46 -0.05
N GLY A 650 -4.42 20.33 -0.60
CA GLY A 650 -5.12 21.43 -1.24
C GLY A 650 -5.60 22.49 -0.24
N GLN A 651 -6.00 22.05 0.94
CA GLN A 651 -6.38 22.89 2.07
C GLN A 651 -5.82 22.30 3.36
N ARG A 652 -5.52 23.16 4.34
CA ARG A 652 -5.03 22.70 5.63
C ARG A 652 -6.11 21.90 6.37
N PRO A 653 -5.83 20.65 6.79
CA PRO A 653 -6.82 19.85 7.52
C PRO A 653 -7.25 20.52 8.83
N ASP A 654 -8.55 20.41 9.18
CA ASP A 654 -9.07 20.85 10.46
C ASP A 654 -8.35 20.11 11.62
N GLY A 655 -8.02 20.85 12.69
CA GLY A 655 -7.25 20.34 13.83
C GLY A 655 -5.74 20.55 13.74
N ALA A 656 -5.20 20.97 12.59
CA ALA A 656 -3.81 21.38 12.44
C ALA A 656 -3.52 22.79 12.99
N ARG A 657 -4.56 23.51 13.49
CA ARG A 657 -4.39 24.79 14.19
C ARG A 657 -3.78 24.51 15.54
N ARG A 658 -2.58 25.08 15.81
CA ARG A 658 -2.08 25.13 17.18
C ARG A 658 -3.02 26.03 17.99
N THR A 659 -3.53 25.54 19.11
CA THR A 659 -3.86 26.42 20.23
C THR A 659 -2.57 27.14 20.61
N ALA A 660 -2.59 28.44 20.52
CA ALA A 660 -1.48 29.35 20.79
C ALA A 660 -0.93 29.15 22.22
#